data_8c92c829289ac899f548c4d6d999eaa9
#
_entry.id   8c92c829289ac899f548c4d6d999eaa9
#
_cell.length_a   1.000
_cell.length_b   1.000
_cell.length_c   1.000
_cell.angle_alpha   90.00
_cell.angle_beta   90.00
_cell.angle_gamma   90.00
#
_symmetry.space_group_name_H-M   'P 1'
#
loop_
_entity.id
_entity.type
_entity.pdbx_description
1 polymer ?
#
loop_
_entity_poly.entity_id
_entity_poly.type
_entity_poly.pdbx_seq_one_letter_code
_entity_poly.pdbx_strand_id
1 'polypeptide(L)'
;MNVSKLFVWLILPVLLIWRIAGMAQELPLYMRPEIPVDQRVDDLVSRLTLAEKISQMVYNAPAIERLGIPEYNWWNECLHGVARAGIATVFPQAIGLAATWNCELMHEVATVISTEARAKHHEFVRQGQRGIYQGLTFWSPNINIFRDPRWGRGQETYGEDPYLTARMGVAFVKGLQGDDPKYFKVIATPKHFAVHSGPEPDRHRFDAITTEQDLRETYLPAFEACIREGNAQSIMGAYNRYRGEACSASQKLLVQILRGEWGFGGYVVSDCGAIRDIFEGHQLVDSPEEAAAMAVKAGCDLNCGNYYQHLLTAVQRGYISERDIDRSIKRLFKARFQLGMFDPAEMVPYAQIPFELNDCEAHRQLSLRAAQESIVLLKNENGLLPLNKNVTSIAVIGPNANDVEVLLGNYNGTPSKPVTVLQGIKQKVAASTQVHYNKGCDWVYPSKPELNPVPASAFKPPEGSEGRSGLRGEYFDNMNLEGEPILVQFDDAIDLNWKVNPPGPEMKQEHFSVRWTGFLTVPQSAQYELGVRSDDGVRLYLDDQLFLEDWTNHPPRTLSDSIYLEANREYKLRLEYYHHRGGALVQLGWLRPGDKEAFFRALDNEFQQAVELAAQSEVVIMVGGIHPTLEGEEMFVDAPGFHGGDRTRIDLPEIQQKLLEALYATGKPLVLV
;
A
#
# COMPACT_ATOMS: atom_id res chain seq x y z
N MET A 1 100.21 -31.90 -7.79
CA MET A 1 99.21 -32.88 -7.39
C MET A 1 97.86 -32.19 -7.44
N ASN A 2 97.04 -32.70 -8.27
CA ASN A 2 95.70 -32.42 -8.67
C ASN A 2 94.86 -31.32 -7.94
N VAL A 3 94.54 -30.29 -8.69
CA VAL A 3 93.48 -29.36 -8.38
C VAL A 3 92.42 -29.56 -9.47
N SER A 4 91.37 -30.21 -9.09
CA SER A 4 90.14 -30.39 -9.93
C SER A 4 89.39 -29.06 -10.05
N LYS A 5 89.20 -28.63 -11.29
CA LYS A 5 88.41 -27.45 -11.66
C LYS A 5 86.93 -27.70 -11.38
N LEU A 6 86.40 -26.95 -10.43
CA LEU A 6 84.95 -26.87 -10.25
C LEU A 6 84.42 -25.75 -11.16
N PHE A 7 83.77 -26.12 -12.27
CA PHE A 7 82.98 -25.22 -13.12
C PHE A 7 81.71 -24.90 -12.38
N VAL A 8 81.64 -23.70 -11.81
CA VAL A 8 80.32 -23.13 -11.35
C VAL A 8 79.61 -22.61 -12.55
N TRP A 9 78.63 -23.33 -12.99
CA TRP A 9 77.60 -22.82 -13.92
C TRP A 9 76.73 -21.82 -13.17
N LEU A 10 76.95 -20.51 -13.36
CA LEU A 10 76.00 -19.47 -13.07
C LEU A 10 74.84 -19.59 -14.10
N ILE A 11 73.91 -20.43 -13.76
CA ILE A 11 72.57 -20.35 -14.39
C ILE A 11 71.92 -19.06 -13.87
N LEU A 12 72.06 -17.97 -14.63
CA LEU A 12 71.10 -16.88 -14.54
C LEU A 12 69.73 -17.49 -14.80
N PRO A 13 68.77 -17.46 -13.84
CA PRO A 13 67.41 -17.59 -14.22
C PRO A 13 67.11 -16.30 -14.99
N VAL A 14 67.07 -16.38 -16.29
CA VAL A 14 66.23 -15.49 -17.09
C VAL A 14 64.84 -15.71 -16.52
N LEU A 15 64.56 -14.97 -15.49
CA LEU A 15 63.23 -14.61 -15.12
C LEU A 15 62.62 -13.95 -16.36
N LEU A 16 62.18 -14.79 -17.29
CA LEU A 16 61.01 -14.48 -18.10
C LEU A 16 59.97 -14.11 -17.05
N ILE A 17 59.97 -12.88 -16.63
CA ILE A 17 58.81 -12.19 -16.17
C ILE A 17 57.90 -12.23 -17.41
N TRP A 18 57.21 -13.36 -17.57
CA TRP A 18 55.91 -13.33 -18.13
C TRP A 18 55.20 -12.31 -17.26
N ARG A 19 55.22 -11.06 -17.71
CA ARG A 19 54.11 -10.20 -17.48
C ARG A 19 52.92 -11.03 -18.02
N ILE A 20 52.32 -11.80 -17.14
CA ILE A 20 50.93 -11.96 -17.09
C ILE A 20 50.49 -10.52 -16.82
N ALA A 21 50.52 -9.71 -17.87
CA ALA A 21 49.49 -8.70 -18.04
C ALA A 21 48.22 -9.54 -18.05
N GLY A 22 47.77 -9.94 -16.85
CA GLY A 22 46.36 -10.15 -16.66
C GLY A 22 45.82 -8.90 -17.29
N MET A 23 45.22 -9.02 -18.47
CA MET A 23 44.35 -7.99 -19.00
C MET A 23 43.35 -7.79 -17.85
N ALA A 24 43.64 -6.80 -17.01
CA ALA A 24 42.62 -6.26 -16.12
C ALA A 24 41.53 -5.93 -17.12
N GLN A 25 40.56 -6.83 -17.21
CA GLN A 25 39.44 -6.66 -18.16
C GLN A 25 38.88 -5.31 -17.80
N GLU A 26 39.12 -4.34 -18.68
CA GLU A 26 38.69 -2.96 -18.41
C GLU A 26 37.21 -3.02 -18.05
N LEU A 27 36.84 -2.46 -16.90
CA LEU A 27 35.46 -2.43 -16.46
C LEU A 27 34.60 -1.86 -17.59
N PRO A 28 33.45 -2.49 -17.89
CA PRO A 28 32.53 -1.97 -18.90
C PRO A 28 32.19 -0.51 -18.60
N LEU A 29 31.90 0.29 -19.63
CA LEU A 29 31.64 1.73 -19.44
C LEU A 29 30.54 2.00 -18.44
N TYR A 30 29.49 1.15 -18.40
CA TYR A 30 28.40 1.34 -17.46
C TYR A 30 28.81 1.20 -15.98
N MET A 31 29.91 0.52 -15.68
CA MET A 31 30.45 0.35 -14.33
C MET A 31 31.47 1.44 -13.91
N ARG A 32 31.70 2.41 -14.73
CA ARG A 32 32.68 3.48 -14.50
C ARG A 32 32.00 4.76 -14.05
N PRO A 33 32.09 5.18 -12.77
CA PRO A 33 31.41 6.34 -12.21
C PRO A 33 31.82 7.71 -12.80
N GLU A 34 33.01 7.77 -13.40
CA GLU A 34 33.55 8.98 -14.06
C GLU A 34 32.93 9.24 -15.45
N ILE A 35 32.27 8.24 -16.05
CA ILE A 35 31.63 8.37 -17.36
C ILE A 35 30.24 9.00 -17.19
N PRO A 36 29.83 9.92 -18.10
CA PRO A 36 28.50 10.51 -18.06
C PRO A 36 27.37 9.44 -18.08
N VAL A 37 26.33 9.66 -17.29
CA VAL A 37 25.25 8.69 -17.07
C VAL A 37 24.63 8.21 -18.38
N ASP A 38 24.37 9.11 -19.36
CA ASP A 38 23.75 8.72 -20.63
C ASP A 38 24.63 7.75 -21.43
N GLN A 39 25.95 7.91 -21.42
CA GLN A 39 26.88 6.98 -22.07
C GLN A 39 26.93 5.62 -21.36
N ARG A 40 26.86 5.62 -20.03
CA ARG A 40 26.78 4.39 -19.22
C ARG A 40 25.48 3.63 -19.51
N VAL A 41 24.36 4.34 -19.61
CA VAL A 41 23.06 3.79 -19.98
C VAL A 41 23.10 3.17 -21.38
N ASP A 42 23.67 3.90 -22.35
CA ASP A 42 23.79 3.39 -23.73
C ASP A 42 24.64 2.11 -23.80
N ASP A 43 25.76 2.06 -23.10
CA ASP A 43 26.62 0.87 -23.02
C ASP A 43 25.86 -0.31 -22.39
N LEU A 44 25.18 -0.08 -21.25
CA LEU A 44 24.44 -1.13 -20.56
C LEU A 44 23.30 -1.70 -21.44
N VAL A 45 22.47 -0.83 -22.02
CA VAL A 45 21.32 -1.22 -22.83
C VAL A 45 21.76 -1.97 -24.09
N SER A 46 22.92 -1.61 -24.68
CA SER A 46 23.49 -2.32 -25.85
C SER A 46 23.89 -3.78 -25.54
N ARG A 47 24.11 -4.11 -24.28
CA ARG A 47 24.51 -5.45 -23.81
C ARG A 47 23.32 -6.35 -23.47
N LEU A 48 22.10 -5.78 -23.36
CA LEU A 48 20.88 -6.52 -23.03
C LEU A 48 20.28 -7.20 -24.26
N THR A 49 19.84 -8.43 -24.11
CA THR A 49 18.95 -9.08 -25.06
C THR A 49 17.54 -8.45 -25.01
N LEU A 50 16.75 -8.62 -26.07
CA LEU A 50 15.36 -8.10 -26.06
C LEU A 50 14.53 -8.64 -24.89
N ALA A 51 14.66 -9.92 -24.55
CA ALA A 51 13.97 -10.52 -23.43
C ALA A 51 14.39 -9.89 -22.08
N GLU A 52 15.69 -9.64 -21.88
CA GLU A 52 16.19 -8.96 -20.68
C GLU A 52 15.72 -7.51 -20.62
N LYS A 53 15.69 -6.77 -21.73
CA LYS A 53 15.14 -5.42 -21.79
C LYS A 53 13.68 -5.41 -21.31
N ILE A 54 12.86 -6.29 -21.84
CA ILE A 54 11.44 -6.41 -21.48
C ILE A 54 11.28 -6.79 -20.01
N SER A 55 12.09 -7.70 -19.48
CA SER A 55 12.04 -8.11 -18.08
C SER A 55 12.35 -6.98 -17.10
N GLN A 56 13.07 -5.94 -17.52
CA GLN A 56 13.38 -4.76 -16.71
C GLN A 56 12.30 -3.67 -16.82
N MET A 57 11.27 -3.82 -17.65
CA MET A 57 10.17 -2.88 -17.83
C MET A 57 8.95 -3.21 -16.96
N VAL A 58 9.08 -4.13 -16.00
CA VAL A 58 8.05 -4.49 -15.02
C VAL A 58 8.45 -4.05 -13.61
N TYR A 59 7.47 -3.82 -12.76
CA TYR A 59 7.72 -3.28 -11.40
C TYR A 59 8.62 -4.18 -10.53
N ASN A 60 8.60 -5.51 -10.74
CA ASN A 60 9.42 -6.51 -10.06
C ASN A 60 10.54 -7.01 -10.99
N ALA A 61 11.41 -6.12 -11.44
CA ALA A 61 12.48 -6.40 -12.38
C ALA A 61 13.48 -7.44 -11.81
N PRO A 62 13.66 -8.60 -12.47
CA PRO A 62 14.56 -9.66 -12.01
C PRO A 62 16.03 -9.25 -12.12
N ALA A 63 16.91 -9.96 -11.43
CA ALA A 63 18.36 -9.82 -11.59
C ALA A 63 18.82 -10.25 -12.99
N ILE A 64 19.89 -9.61 -13.49
CA ILE A 64 20.63 -10.04 -14.68
C ILE A 64 22.09 -10.30 -14.26
N GLU A 65 22.32 -11.50 -13.74
CA GLU A 65 23.58 -11.85 -13.05
C GLU A 65 24.82 -11.65 -13.95
N ARG A 66 24.75 -12.02 -15.24
CA ARG A 66 25.85 -11.86 -16.18
C ARG A 66 26.33 -10.42 -16.37
N LEU A 67 25.49 -9.44 -16.02
CA LEU A 67 25.79 -8.00 -16.06
C LEU A 67 25.89 -7.39 -14.65
N GLY A 68 25.81 -8.19 -13.59
CA GLY A 68 25.84 -7.68 -12.22
C GLY A 68 24.68 -6.74 -11.89
N ILE A 69 23.56 -6.85 -12.59
CA ILE A 69 22.37 -6.06 -12.32
C ILE A 69 21.55 -6.80 -11.26
N PRO A 70 21.37 -6.23 -10.06
CA PRO A 70 20.53 -6.85 -9.04
C PRO A 70 19.05 -6.73 -9.41
N GLU A 71 18.24 -7.62 -8.86
CA GLU A 71 16.79 -7.46 -8.85
C GLU A 71 16.39 -6.12 -8.24
N TYR A 72 15.28 -5.57 -8.68
CA TYR A 72 14.79 -4.30 -8.20
C TYR A 72 13.27 -4.22 -8.23
N ASN A 73 12.65 -3.86 -7.10
CA ASN A 73 11.22 -3.60 -7.05
C ASN A 73 10.98 -2.09 -7.07
N TRP A 74 10.22 -1.65 -8.09
CA TRP A 74 9.89 -0.24 -8.32
C TRP A 74 8.72 0.24 -7.46
N TRP A 75 7.93 -0.67 -6.90
CA TRP A 75 6.73 -0.33 -6.15
C TRP A 75 7.07 -0.01 -4.70
N ASN A 76 7.04 1.26 -4.38
CA ASN A 76 7.17 1.76 -3.02
C ASN A 76 6.23 2.95 -2.85
N GLU A 77 5.70 3.16 -1.64
CA GLU A 77 4.73 4.19 -1.31
C GLU A 77 5.16 4.97 -0.09
N CYS A 78 4.85 6.28 -0.08
CA CYS A 78 5.22 7.13 1.06
C CYS A 78 4.35 8.39 1.17
N LEU A 79 3.04 8.31 1.03
CA LEU A 79 2.15 9.48 1.05
C LEU A 79 2.33 10.33 2.30
N HIS A 80 2.59 9.71 3.46
CA HIS A 80 2.78 10.39 4.75
C HIS A 80 3.72 9.62 5.70
N GLY A 81 4.72 8.95 5.16
CA GLY A 81 5.71 8.09 5.81
C GLY A 81 6.01 6.88 4.94
N VAL A 82 7.14 6.20 5.16
CA VAL A 82 7.50 4.99 4.39
C VAL A 82 6.49 3.89 4.66
N ALA A 83 5.76 3.49 3.62
CA ALA A 83 4.63 2.58 3.75
C ALA A 83 5.04 1.10 3.71
N ARG A 84 4.30 0.26 4.43
CA ARG A 84 4.26 -1.22 4.37
C ARG A 84 5.63 -1.91 4.46
N ALA A 85 6.62 -1.22 5.02
CA ALA A 85 7.98 -1.73 5.22
C ALA A 85 8.37 -1.79 6.71
N GLY A 86 7.42 -2.11 7.59
CA GLY A 86 7.62 -2.16 9.04
C GLY A 86 7.61 -0.79 9.71
N ILE A 87 8.39 -0.65 10.79
CA ILE A 87 8.41 0.59 11.59
C ILE A 87 8.91 1.77 10.74
N ALA A 88 8.16 2.89 10.80
CA ALA A 88 8.52 4.17 10.20
C ALA A 88 7.81 5.31 10.95
N THR A 89 8.31 6.53 10.83
CA THR A 89 7.57 7.71 11.29
C THR A 89 6.33 7.91 10.42
N VAL A 90 5.16 7.97 11.05
CA VAL A 90 3.90 8.26 10.39
C VAL A 90 3.50 9.70 10.68
N PHE A 91 3.28 10.46 9.61
CA PHE A 91 2.80 11.85 9.65
C PHE A 91 1.28 11.90 9.49
N PRO A 92 0.62 13.06 9.72
CA PRO A 92 -0.77 13.21 9.31
C PRO A 92 -1.00 12.85 7.85
N GLN A 93 -2.19 12.39 7.50
CA GLN A 93 -2.56 12.09 6.12
C GLN A 93 -2.34 13.32 5.23
N ALA A 94 -2.17 13.10 3.93
CA ALA A 94 -1.82 14.16 2.98
C ALA A 94 -2.79 15.36 3.03
N ILE A 95 -4.10 15.13 3.16
CA ILE A 95 -5.10 16.19 3.30
C ILE A 95 -4.90 17.02 4.58
N GLY A 96 -4.49 16.38 5.68
CA GLY A 96 -4.13 17.07 6.93
C GLY A 96 -2.82 17.87 6.79
N LEU A 97 -1.81 17.32 6.13
CA LEU A 97 -0.59 18.06 5.82
C LEU A 97 -0.87 19.30 4.95
N ALA A 98 -1.80 19.18 3.98
CA ALA A 98 -2.22 20.33 3.16
C ALA A 98 -2.94 21.39 3.99
N ALA A 99 -3.72 21.02 5.01
CA ALA A 99 -4.40 21.94 5.90
C ALA A 99 -3.46 22.83 6.74
N THR A 100 -2.17 22.51 6.82
CA THR A 100 -1.15 23.38 7.43
C THR A 100 -0.85 24.62 6.62
N TRP A 101 -1.05 24.59 5.30
CA TRP A 101 -0.64 25.64 4.33
C TRP A 101 0.85 25.96 4.39
N ASN A 102 1.68 25.06 4.93
CA ASN A 102 3.09 25.26 5.23
C ASN A 102 3.96 24.39 4.33
N CYS A 103 4.43 24.99 3.21
CA CYS A 103 5.31 24.30 2.26
C CYS A 103 6.69 23.97 2.85
N GLU A 104 7.20 24.76 3.82
CA GLU A 104 8.47 24.47 4.47
C GLU A 104 8.35 23.22 5.34
N LEU A 105 7.28 23.12 6.13
CA LEU A 105 6.98 21.92 6.90
C LEU A 105 6.81 20.70 6.00
N MET A 106 6.10 20.85 4.86
CA MET A 106 5.94 19.77 3.89
C MET A 106 7.29 19.29 3.35
N HIS A 107 8.20 20.20 3.05
CA HIS A 107 9.57 19.87 2.62
C HIS A 107 10.35 19.14 3.72
N GLU A 108 10.26 19.58 4.98
CA GLU A 108 10.89 18.93 6.13
C GLU A 108 10.36 17.48 6.29
N VAL A 109 9.02 17.30 6.23
CA VAL A 109 8.35 15.98 6.29
C VAL A 109 8.85 15.07 5.19
N ALA A 110 8.86 15.51 3.94
CA ALA A 110 9.34 14.73 2.81
C ALA A 110 10.84 14.39 2.92
N THR A 111 11.64 15.30 3.49
CA THR A 111 13.07 15.08 3.77
C THR A 111 13.28 13.99 4.81
N VAL A 112 12.46 13.93 5.85
CA VAL A 112 12.47 12.84 6.84
C VAL A 112 12.06 11.53 6.17
N ILE A 113 10.96 11.51 5.43
CA ILE A 113 10.48 10.33 4.71
C ILE A 113 11.59 9.73 3.82
N SER A 114 12.25 10.56 3.03
CA SER A 114 13.33 10.09 2.14
C SER A 114 14.59 9.65 2.90
N THR A 115 14.86 10.22 4.07
CA THR A 115 15.93 9.77 4.98
C THR A 115 15.64 8.36 5.50
N GLU A 116 14.43 8.14 6.00
CA GLU A 116 14.02 6.82 6.47
C GLU A 116 13.97 5.79 5.34
N ALA A 117 13.51 6.20 4.14
CA ALA A 117 13.50 5.35 2.96
C ALA A 117 14.90 4.84 2.61
N ARG A 118 15.92 5.72 2.61
CA ARG A 118 17.31 5.33 2.38
C ARG A 118 17.86 4.44 3.48
N ALA A 119 17.63 4.79 4.75
CA ALA A 119 18.05 3.99 5.90
C ALA A 119 17.52 2.56 5.82
N LYS A 120 16.22 2.42 5.52
CA LYS A 120 15.54 1.12 5.37
C LYS A 120 16.04 0.34 4.16
N HIS A 121 16.13 0.98 2.99
CA HIS A 121 16.62 0.34 1.77
C HIS A 121 18.01 -0.29 1.96
N HIS A 122 18.95 0.46 2.55
CA HIS A 122 20.30 -0.06 2.76
C HIS A 122 20.33 -1.20 3.78
N GLU A 123 19.45 -1.17 4.78
CA GLU A 123 19.30 -2.29 5.73
C GLU A 123 18.75 -3.53 5.03
N PHE A 124 17.68 -3.40 4.24
CA PHE A 124 17.13 -4.52 3.45
C PHE A 124 18.16 -5.11 2.49
N VAL A 125 18.93 -4.27 1.80
CA VAL A 125 20.00 -4.72 0.90
C VAL A 125 21.09 -5.48 1.64
N ARG A 126 21.48 -5.05 2.86
CA ARG A 126 22.44 -5.80 3.71
C ARG A 126 21.91 -7.17 4.12
N GLN A 127 20.60 -7.30 4.28
CA GLN A 127 19.90 -8.56 4.59
C GLN A 127 19.61 -9.41 3.34
N GLY A 128 20.01 -8.97 2.14
CA GLY A 128 19.74 -9.67 0.88
C GLY A 128 18.28 -9.51 0.38
N GLN A 129 17.53 -8.55 0.91
CA GLN A 129 16.14 -8.31 0.57
C GLN A 129 16.01 -7.16 -0.42
N ARG A 130 15.18 -7.35 -1.48
CA ARG A 130 14.93 -6.35 -2.54
C ARG A 130 13.47 -6.42 -3.05
N GLY A 131 12.56 -6.85 -2.21
CA GLY A 131 11.15 -7.02 -2.54
C GLY A 131 10.36 -5.71 -2.65
N ILE A 132 9.05 -5.85 -2.72
CA ILE A 132 8.09 -4.75 -2.70
C ILE A 132 8.26 -3.89 -1.44
N TYR A 133 8.10 -2.57 -1.55
CA TYR A 133 8.30 -1.58 -0.48
C TYR A 133 9.73 -1.47 0.08
N GLN A 134 10.72 -2.02 -0.60
CA GLN A 134 12.12 -2.02 -0.16
C GLN A 134 13.06 -1.24 -1.09
N GLY A 135 12.52 -0.60 -2.14
CA GLY A 135 13.24 0.18 -3.14
C GLY A 135 13.40 1.67 -2.80
N LEU A 136 13.76 2.46 -3.82
CA LEU A 136 14.02 3.92 -3.73
C LEU A 136 13.18 4.75 -4.72
N THR A 137 12.19 4.14 -5.36
CA THR A 137 11.27 4.78 -6.29
C THR A 137 9.88 4.80 -5.67
N PHE A 138 9.38 5.98 -5.28
CA PHE A 138 8.17 6.11 -4.50
C PHE A 138 7.03 6.68 -5.36
N TRP A 139 5.91 5.97 -5.40
CA TRP A 139 4.72 6.35 -6.16
C TRP A 139 3.87 7.34 -5.36
N SER A 140 4.48 8.46 -5.06
CA SER A 140 3.97 9.57 -4.27
C SER A 140 4.60 10.88 -4.77
N PRO A 141 3.91 12.02 -4.65
CA PRO A 141 2.64 12.30 -3.98
C PRO A 141 1.41 12.02 -4.86
N ASN A 142 0.23 11.87 -4.23
CA ASN A 142 -1.05 11.94 -4.93
C ASN A 142 -1.48 13.40 -5.04
N ILE A 143 -1.41 13.97 -6.24
CA ILE A 143 -1.76 15.37 -6.54
C ILE A 143 -3.02 15.49 -7.40
N ASN A 144 -3.88 14.49 -7.36
CA ASN A 144 -5.20 14.60 -7.97
C ASN A 144 -6.04 15.64 -7.24
N ILE A 145 -6.85 16.37 -7.98
CA ILE A 145 -7.77 17.36 -7.41
C ILE A 145 -8.95 16.64 -6.76
N PHE A 146 -9.19 16.90 -5.49
CA PHE A 146 -10.31 16.33 -4.72
C PHE A 146 -11.61 17.03 -5.10
N ARG A 147 -12.08 16.79 -6.33
CA ARG A 147 -13.24 17.48 -6.93
C ARG A 147 -14.59 17.08 -6.34
N ASP A 148 -14.71 15.87 -5.79
CA ASP A 148 -15.92 15.37 -5.15
C ASP A 148 -15.58 14.87 -3.75
N PRO A 149 -16.14 15.45 -2.67
CA PRO A 149 -15.82 15.08 -1.29
C PRO A 149 -16.25 13.66 -0.91
N ARG A 150 -16.95 12.96 -1.80
CA ARG A 150 -17.33 11.55 -1.61
C ARG A 150 -16.24 10.58 -2.06
N TRP A 151 -15.26 11.01 -2.84
CA TRP A 151 -14.18 10.14 -3.29
C TRP A 151 -13.33 9.65 -2.12
N GLY A 152 -13.31 8.32 -1.90
CA GLY A 152 -12.69 7.70 -0.73
C GLY A 152 -11.17 7.82 -0.65
N ARG A 153 -10.48 8.14 -1.77
CA ARG A 153 -9.04 8.44 -1.77
C ARG A 153 -8.73 9.93 -1.62
N GLY A 154 -9.73 10.76 -1.33
CA GLY A 154 -9.53 12.18 -1.12
C GLY A 154 -8.55 12.50 -0.01
N GLN A 155 -8.50 11.68 1.05
CA GLN A 155 -7.54 11.85 2.15
C GLN A 155 -6.08 11.69 1.71
N GLU A 156 -5.81 11.03 0.58
CA GLU A 156 -4.46 10.88 0.02
C GLU A 156 -3.97 12.14 -0.72
N THR A 157 -4.86 13.13 -0.95
CA THR A 157 -4.59 14.30 -1.78
C THR A 157 -4.33 15.57 -0.95
N TYR A 158 -3.95 16.64 -1.63
CA TYR A 158 -3.77 17.96 -1.00
C TYR A 158 -5.02 18.86 -1.14
N GLY A 159 -6.19 18.30 -1.52
CA GLY A 159 -7.46 19.00 -1.57
C GLY A 159 -7.89 19.40 -2.97
N GLU A 160 -8.81 20.38 -3.01
CA GLU A 160 -9.49 20.78 -4.25
C GLU A 160 -8.81 21.93 -5.01
N ASP A 161 -7.93 22.69 -4.34
CA ASP A 161 -7.29 23.87 -4.93
C ASP A 161 -6.05 23.50 -5.74
N PRO A 162 -5.99 23.80 -7.06
CA PRO A 162 -4.86 23.44 -7.90
C PRO A 162 -3.54 24.13 -7.50
N TYR A 163 -3.61 25.37 -6.99
CA TYR A 163 -2.43 26.10 -6.59
C TYR A 163 -1.82 25.55 -5.30
N LEU A 164 -2.64 25.35 -4.26
CA LEU A 164 -2.18 24.73 -3.01
C LEU A 164 -1.61 23.34 -3.28
N THR A 165 -2.31 22.53 -4.07
CA THR A 165 -1.85 21.19 -4.48
C THR A 165 -0.50 21.27 -5.21
N ALA A 166 -0.30 22.24 -6.10
CA ALA A 166 0.96 22.44 -6.78
C ALA A 166 2.09 22.83 -5.81
N ARG A 167 1.86 23.76 -4.89
CA ARG A 167 2.90 24.21 -3.94
C ARG A 167 3.29 23.10 -2.97
N MET A 168 2.32 22.38 -2.40
CA MET A 168 2.59 21.24 -1.53
C MET A 168 3.27 20.09 -2.29
N GLY A 169 2.82 19.79 -3.51
CA GLY A 169 3.42 18.77 -4.37
C GLY A 169 4.89 19.07 -4.71
N VAL A 170 5.20 20.32 -5.08
CA VAL A 170 6.58 20.74 -5.35
C VAL A 170 7.47 20.61 -4.11
N ALA A 171 6.99 21.03 -2.94
CA ALA A 171 7.72 20.91 -1.69
C ALA A 171 8.01 19.43 -1.34
N PHE A 172 7.00 18.57 -1.50
CA PHE A 172 7.11 17.14 -1.25
C PHE A 172 8.12 16.48 -2.21
N VAL A 173 8.02 16.74 -3.51
CA VAL A 173 8.94 16.20 -4.51
C VAL A 173 10.39 16.59 -4.22
N LYS A 174 10.64 17.87 -3.91
CA LYS A 174 12.00 18.36 -3.58
C LYS A 174 12.55 17.69 -2.32
N GLY A 175 11.76 17.60 -1.26
CA GLY A 175 12.18 16.95 -0.02
C GLY A 175 12.45 15.45 -0.21
N LEU A 176 11.66 14.77 -1.06
CA LEU A 176 11.93 13.38 -1.40
C LEU A 176 13.23 13.21 -2.19
N GLN A 177 13.41 13.98 -3.26
CA GLN A 177 14.52 13.77 -4.20
C GLN A 177 15.87 14.29 -3.70
N GLY A 178 15.86 15.19 -2.70
CA GLY A 178 17.08 15.80 -2.16
C GLY A 178 17.72 16.81 -3.11
N ASP A 179 18.89 17.30 -2.74
CA ASP A 179 19.57 18.43 -3.37
C ASP A 179 20.98 18.10 -3.92
N ASP A 180 21.41 16.83 -3.86
CA ASP A 180 22.69 16.43 -4.43
C ASP A 180 22.67 16.57 -5.96
N PRO A 181 23.69 17.19 -6.57
CA PRO A 181 23.69 17.50 -8.00
C PRO A 181 23.82 16.26 -8.90
N LYS A 182 24.27 15.12 -8.37
CA LYS A 182 24.51 13.89 -9.14
C LYS A 182 23.50 12.80 -8.81
N TYR A 183 23.09 12.69 -7.55
CA TYR A 183 22.28 11.57 -7.07
C TYR A 183 20.95 12.04 -6.49
N PHE A 184 19.87 11.36 -6.84
CA PHE A 184 18.61 11.51 -6.13
C PHE A 184 18.61 10.71 -4.82
N LYS A 185 18.05 11.31 -3.78
CA LYS A 185 17.88 10.62 -2.50
C LYS A 185 16.87 9.50 -2.63
N VAL A 186 15.69 9.78 -3.19
CA VAL A 186 14.74 8.82 -3.76
C VAL A 186 14.09 9.45 -4.98
N ILE A 187 13.35 8.70 -5.78
CA ILE A 187 12.58 9.25 -6.89
C ILE A 187 11.12 9.40 -6.49
N ALA A 188 10.58 10.59 -6.64
CA ALA A 188 9.17 10.91 -6.47
C ALA A 188 8.40 10.66 -7.78
N THR A 189 7.17 10.17 -7.65
CA THR A 189 6.26 9.89 -8.77
C THR A 189 4.90 10.53 -8.51
N PRO A 190 4.69 11.79 -8.90
CA PRO A 190 3.37 12.41 -8.85
C PRO A 190 2.32 11.55 -9.56
N LYS A 191 1.14 11.38 -8.95
CA LYS A 191 0.08 10.51 -9.43
C LYS A 191 -1.31 11.09 -9.19
N HIS A 192 -2.32 10.68 -9.92
CA HIS A 192 -2.37 9.80 -11.09
C HIS A 192 -2.68 10.66 -12.32
N PHE A 193 -1.83 10.63 -13.35
CA PHE A 193 -1.90 11.52 -14.51
C PHE A 193 -2.81 10.94 -15.61
N ALA A 194 -4.04 11.50 -15.88
CA ALA A 194 -4.60 12.66 -15.28
C ALA A 194 -6.13 12.56 -15.15
N VAL A 195 -6.73 13.54 -14.48
CA VAL A 195 -8.19 13.67 -14.28
C VAL A 195 -8.76 12.47 -13.51
N HIS A 196 -7.99 11.89 -12.60
CA HIS A 196 -8.37 10.78 -11.73
C HIS A 196 -8.85 11.33 -10.38
N SER A 197 -10.12 11.13 -10.02
CA SER A 197 -10.71 11.60 -8.75
C SER A 197 -12.02 10.84 -8.48
N GLY A 198 -12.00 9.52 -8.62
CA GLY A 198 -13.16 8.64 -8.52
C GLY A 198 -14.09 8.69 -9.75
N PRO A 199 -15.20 7.94 -9.72
CA PRO A 199 -15.59 7.03 -8.64
C PRO A 199 -14.71 5.77 -8.58
N GLU A 200 -14.38 5.30 -7.35
CA GLU A 200 -13.51 4.14 -7.17
C GLU A 200 -14.06 2.83 -7.79
N PRO A 201 -15.37 2.52 -7.65
CA PRO A 201 -15.91 1.29 -8.25
C PRO A 201 -15.81 1.22 -9.78
N ASP A 202 -15.64 2.35 -10.45
CA ASP A 202 -15.59 2.44 -11.91
C ASP A 202 -14.18 2.77 -12.45
N ARG A 203 -13.18 2.90 -11.62
CA ARG A 203 -11.86 3.43 -12.00
C ARG A 203 -11.21 2.74 -13.20
N HIS A 204 -11.44 1.42 -13.38
CA HIS A 204 -10.89 0.63 -14.46
C HIS A 204 -11.59 0.79 -15.82
N ARG A 205 -12.72 1.51 -15.88
CA ARG A 205 -13.53 1.71 -17.10
C ARG A 205 -14.03 3.14 -17.28
N PHE A 206 -13.84 3.98 -16.27
CA PHE A 206 -14.30 5.37 -16.29
C PHE A 206 -13.64 6.17 -17.42
N ASP A 207 -14.42 7.03 -18.10
CA ASP A 207 -13.93 7.98 -19.09
C ASP A 207 -14.14 9.40 -18.59
N ALA A 208 -13.08 10.06 -18.18
CA ALA A 208 -13.14 11.43 -17.71
C ALA A 208 -13.31 12.40 -18.89
N ILE A 209 -14.39 13.18 -18.85
CA ILE A 209 -14.69 14.18 -19.88
C ILE A 209 -14.67 15.56 -19.23
N THR A 210 -13.75 16.41 -19.66
CA THR A 210 -13.64 17.81 -19.24
C THR A 210 -13.52 18.73 -20.44
N THR A 211 -13.66 20.04 -20.25
CA THR A 211 -13.23 21.02 -21.26
C THR A 211 -11.72 21.09 -21.33
N GLU A 212 -11.14 21.68 -22.38
CA GLU A 212 -9.69 21.95 -22.47
C GLU A 212 -9.29 22.97 -21.38
N GLN A 213 -10.16 23.91 -21.08
CA GLN A 213 -9.93 24.90 -20.03
C GLN A 213 -9.82 24.25 -18.65
N ASP A 214 -10.80 23.39 -18.27
CA ASP A 214 -10.75 22.67 -17.00
C ASP A 214 -9.52 21.78 -16.89
N LEU A 215 -9.14 21.11 -18.00
CA LEU A 215 -7.90 20.32 -18.03
C LEU A 215 -6.70 21.18 -17.68
N ARG A 216 -6.55 22.35 -18.34
CA ARG A 216 -5.38 23.23 -18.23
C ARG A 216 -5.35 24.06 -16.94
N GLU A 217 -6.51 24.43 -16.40
CA GLU A 217 -6.58 25.34 -15.25
C GLU A 217 -6.79 24.60 -13.93
N THR A 218 -7.31 23.36 -13.96
CA THR A 218 -7.64 22.61 -12.75
C THR A 218 -6.80 21.34 -12.60
N TYR A 219 -6.75 20.46 -13.62
CA TYR A 219 -6.19 19.12 -13.45
C TYR A 219 -4.69 19.01 -13.76
N LEU A 220 -4.14 19.87 -14.61
CA LEU A 220 -2.73 19.81 -15.01
C LEU A 220 -1.77 20.68 -14.18
N PRO A 221 -2.16 21.80 -13.56
CA PRO A 221 -1.20 22.73 -12.97
C PRO A 221 -0.28 22.11 -11.91
N ALA A 222 -0.82 21.23 -11.05
CA ALA A 222 -0.02 20.57 -10.02
C ALA A 222 1.00 19.59 -10.62
N PHE A 223 0.65 18.88 -11.68
CA PHE A 223 1.58 18.00 -12.40
C PHE A 223 2.66 18.81 -13.10
N GLU A 224 2.31 19.88 -13.82
CA GLU A 224 3.27 20.75 -14.48
C GLU A 224 4.27 21.35 -13.48
N ALA A 225 3.78 21.84 -12.34
CA ALA A 225 4.63 22.38 -11.29
C ALA A 225 5.59 21.32 -10.70
N CYS A 226 5.10 20.13 -10.41
CA CYS A 226 5.94 19.03 -9.91
C CYS A 226 7.04 18.64 -10.91
N ILE A 227 6.76 18.69 -12.23
CA ILE A 227 7.75 18.41 -13.26
C ILE A 227 8.73 19.57 -13.42
N ARG A 228 8.24 20.80 -13.66
CA ARG A 228 9.10 21.94 -14.02
C ARG A 228 9.82 22.56 -12.83
N GLU A 229 9.14 22.68 -11.68
CA GLU A 229 9.70 23.33 -10.50
C GLU A 229 10.22 22.31 -9.48
N GLY A 230 9.52 21.15 -9.34
CA GLY A 230 9.90 20.06 -8.44
C GLY A 230 10.97 19.14 -9.03
N ASN A 231 11.21 19.17 -10.36
CA ASN A 231 12.12 18.27 -11.08
C ASN A 231 11.79 16.78 -10.84
N ALA A 232 10.49 16.43 -10.75
CA ALA A 232 10.08 15.04 -10.58
C ALA A 232 10.62 14.15 -11.71
N GLN A 233 11.20 13.01 -11.35
CA GLN A 233 11.86 12.11 -12.30
C GLN A 233 10.97 10.97 -12.78
N SER A 234 9.79 10.86 -12.20
CA SER A 234 8.77 9.89 -12.60
C SER A 234 7.38 10.52 -12.57
N ILE A 235 6.44 9.93 -13.28
CA ILE A 235 5.01 10.23 -13.23
C ILE A 235 4.22 8.95 -13.44
N MET A 236 3.07 8.80 -12.76
CA MET A 236 2.21 7.62 -12.91
C MET A 236 0.97 7.95 -13.74
N GLY A 237 0.76 7.20 -14.82
CA GLY A 237 -0.47 7.28 -15.62
C GLY A 237 -1.66 6.67 -14.88
N ALA A 238 -2.80 7.35 -14.94
CA ALA A 238 -4.01 6.93 -14.25
C ALA A 238 -4.68 5.71 -14.87
N TYR A 239 -5.59 5.07 -14.11
CA TYR A 239 -6.44 3.97 -14.58
C TYR A 239 -7.41 4.39 -15.68
N ASN A 240 -8.09 5.52 -15.47
CA ASN A 240 -9.19 5.96 -16.30
C ASN A 240 -8.76 6.33 -17.74
N ARG A 241 -9.76 6.41 -18.60
CA ARG A 241 -9.62 7.13 -19.88
C ARG A 241 -9.80 8.63 -19.67
N TYR A 242 -9.21 9.39 -20.54
CA TYR A 242 -9.47 10.81 -20.72
C TYR A 242 -9.94 11.07 -22.15
N ARG A 243 -11.24 11.41 -22.31
CA ARG A 243 -11.87 11.67 -23.63
C ARG A 243 -11.62 10.53 -24.63
N GLY A 244 -11.80 9.30 -24.17
CA GLY A 244 -11.65 8.08 -24.95
C GLY A 244 -10.23 7.48 -25.02
N GLU A 245 -9.17 8.23 -24.67
CA GLU A 245 -7.80 7.70 -24.60
C GLU A 245 -7.49 7.16 -23.22
N ALA A 246 -6.93 5.95 -23.09
CA ALA A 246 -6.40 5.45 -21.83
C ALA A 246 -5.24 6.34 -21.35
N CYS A 247 -5.27 6.85 -20.12
CA CYS A 247 -4.26 7.78 -19.60
C CYS A 247 -2.83 7.22 -19.73
N SER A 248 -2.64 5.93 -19.43
CA SER A 248 -1.34 5.24 -19.57
C SER A 248 -0.90 4.98 -21.02
N ALA A 249 -1.72 5.35 -22.01
CA ALA A 249 -1.41 5.22 -23.45
C ALA A 249 -1.82 6.46 -24.27
N SER A 250 -2.10 7.59 -23.60
CA SER A 250 -2.62 8.79 -24.23
C SER A 250 -1.54 9.54 -25.03
N GLN A 251 -1.77 9.75 -26.30
CA GLN A 251 -0.93 10.60 -27.14
C GLN A 251 -1.01 12.06 -26.71
N LYS A 252 -2.18 12.52 -26.31
CA LYS A 252 -2.37 13.89 -25.82
C LYS A 252 -1.63 14.13 -24.50
N LEU A 253 -1.86 13.29 -23.51
CA LEU A 253 -1.30 13.52 -22.17
C LEU A 253 0.21 13.24 -22.12
N LEU A 254 0.65 12.06 -22.59
CA LEU A 254 2.04 11.63 -22.41
C LEU A 254 2.99 12.19 -23.46
N VAL A 255 2.55 12.30 -24.72
CA VAL A 255 3.43 12.73 -25.80
C VAL A 255 3.38 14.25 -26.00
N GLN A 256 2.18 14.80 -26.24
CA GLN A 256 2.04 16.23 -26.55
C GLN A 256 2.29 17.11 -25.32
N ILE A 257 1.59 16.88 -24.23
CA ILE A 257 1.64 17.72 -23.03
C ILE A 257 2.89 17.40 -22.22
N LEU A 258 3.00 16.18 -21.67
CA LEU A 258 4.06 15.83 -20.73
C LEU A 258 5.46 15.99 -21.34
N ARG A 259 5.70 15.34 -22.49
CA ARG A 259 7.02 15.35 -23.12
C ARG A 259 7.24 16.53 -24.05
N GLY A 260 6.22 16.90 -24.84
CA GLY A 260 6.32 17.98 -25.83
C GLY A 260 6.30 19.37 -25.20
N GLU A 261 5.27 19.69 -24.41
CA GLU A 261 5.10 21.03 -23.86
C GLU A 261 5.95 21.23 -22.60
N TRP A 262 6.00 20.24 -21.67
CA TRP A 262 6.72 20.37 -20.41
C TRP A 262 8.17 19.91 -20.46
N GLY A 263 8.58 19.21 -21.52
CA GLY A 263 9.95 18.73 -21.71
C GLY A 263 10.37 17.62 -20.73
N PHE A 264 9.42 16.80 -20.28
CA PHE A 264 9.68 15.74 -19.30
C PHE A 264 10.68 14.71 -19.82
N GLY A 265 11.83 14.59 -19.15
CA GLY A 265 12.90 13.65 -19.49
C GLY A 265 12.91 12.36 -18.66
N GLY A 266 12.10 12.25 -17.62
CA GLY A 266 12.01 11.09 -16.74
C GLY A 266 11.21 9.92 -17.34
N TYR A 267 10.88 8.91 -16.50
CA TYR A 267 10.09 7.77 -16.92
C TYR A 267 8.61 7.89 -16.50
N VAL A 268 7.75 7.21 -17.24
CA VAL A 268 6.33 7.07 -16.92
C VAL A 268 6.08 5.64 -16.46
N VAL A 269 5.42 5.46 -15.32
CA VAL A 269 4.91 4.18 -14.84
C VAL A 269 3.40 4.13 -15.02
N SER A 270 2.84 2.97 -15.37
CA SER A 270 1.40 2.74 -15.33
C SER A 270 0.94 2.53 -13.90
N ASP A 271 -0.28 2.89 -13.57
CA ASP A 271 -0.93 2.33 -12.38
C ASP A 271 -1.10 0.82 -12.50
N CYS A 272 -1.33 0.14 -11.36
CA CYS A 272 -1.30 -1.31 -11.28
C CYS A 272 -2.49 -1.96 -12.01
N GLY A 273 -2.20 -2.62 -13.15
CA GLY A 273 -3.22 -3.15 -14.05
C GLY A 273 -3.72 -2.17 -15.12
N ALA A 274 -3.35 -0.89 -15.10
CA ALA A 274 -3.85 0.09 -16.06
C ALA A 274 -3.52 -0.23 -17.54
N ILE A 275 -2.46 -1.01 -17.80
CA ILE A 275 -2.18 -1.50 -19.15
C ILE A 275 -3.14 -2.64 -19.53
N ARG A 276 -3.50 -3.51 -18.58
CA ARG A 276 -4.54 -4.53 -18.74
C ARG A 276 -5.87 -3.89 -19.11
N ASP A 277 -6.20 -2.80 -18.45
CA ASP A 277 -7.46 -2.09 -18.64
C ASP A 277 -7.63 -1.57 -20.07
N ILE A 278 -6.54 -1.27 -20.82
CA ILE A 278 -6.62 -0.87 -22.22
C ILE A 278 -7.37 -1.93 -23.07
N PHE A 279 -7.12 -3.21 -22.80
CA PHE A 279 -7.77 -4.34 -23.47
C PHE A 279 -9.05 -4.78 -22.75
N GLU A 280 -8.97 -5.12 -21.45
CA GLU A 280 -10.08 -5.74 -20.70
C GLU A 280 -11.14 -4.72 -20.25
N GLY A 281 -10.72 -3.58 -19.68
CA GLY A 281 -11.62 -2.57 -19.10
C GLY A 281 -12.13 -1.56 -20.13
N HIS A 282 -11.23 -1.00 -20.92
CA HIS A 282 -11.53 0.07 -21.88
C HIS A 282 -11.89 -0.44 -23.27
N GLN A 283 -11.49 -1.67 -23.63
CA GLN A 283 -11.76 -2.31 -24.92
C GLN A 283 -11.31 -1.46 -26.13
N LEU A 284 -10.11 -0.88 -26.04
CA LEU A 284 -9.55 0.00 -27.08
C LEU A 284 -8.76 -0.76 -28.14
N VAL A 285 -8.40 -2.01 -27.88
CA VAL A 285 -7.59 -2.89 -28.73
C VAL A 285 -8.11 -4.32 -28.66
N ASP A 286 -7.67 -5.17 -29.62
CA ASP A 286 -8.18 -6.54 -29.77
C ASP A 286 -7.30 -7.59 -29.07
N SER A 287 -6.14 -7.19 -28.50
CA SER A 287 -5.21 -8.14 -27.85
C SER A 287 -4.33 -7.50 -26.78
N PRO A 288 -3.84 -8.30 -25.80
CA PRO A 288 -2.88 -7.85 -24.80
C PRO A 288 -1.59 -7.29 -25.40
N GLU A 289 -1.12 -7.86 -26.53
CA GLU A 289 0.07 -7.41 -27.24
C GLU A 289 -0.10 -6.00 -27.81
N GLU A 290 -1.28 -5.69 -28.34
CA GLU A 290 -1.60 -4.34 -28.82
C GLU A 290 -1.70 -3.35 -27.68
N ALA A 291 -2.30 -3.73 -26.53
CA ALA A 291 -2.35 -2.90 -25.34
C ALA A 291 -0.95 -2.52 -24.83
N ALA A 292 -0.07 -3.52 -24.70
CA ALA A 292 1.31 -3.31 -24.29
C ALA A 292 2.08 -2.41 -25.28
N ALA A 293 1.94 -2.67 -26.59
CA ALA A 293 2.58 -1.87 -27.64
C ALA A 293 2.07 -0.43 -27.67
N MET A 294 0.75 -0.22 -27.50
CA MET A 294 0.13 1.12 -27.46
C MET A 294 0.71 1.94 -26.32
N ALA A 295 0.80 1.38 -25.10
CA ALA A 295 1.32 2.05 -23.92
C ALA A 295 2.80 2.45 -24.10
N VAL A 296 3.68 1.53 -24.55
CA VAL A 296 5.11 1.83 -24.77
C VAL A 296 5.30 2.88 -25.87
N LYS A 297 4.54 2.82 -26.97
CA LYS A 297 4.59 3.83 -28.04
C LYS A 297 4.19 5.22 -27.55
N ALA A 298 3.22 5.30 -26.65
CA ALA A 298 2.84 6.56 -26.01
C ALA A 298 3.84 7.03 -24.93
N GLY A 299 4.82 6.20 -24.58
CA GLY A 299 5.89 6.55 -23.65
C GLY A 299 5.62 6.18 -22.19
N CYS A 300 4.74 5.22 -21.92
CA CYS A 300 4.65 4.51 -20.66
C CYS A 300 5.81 3.51 -20.59
N ASP A 301 6.79 3.75 -19.74
CA ASP A 301 8.07 3.07 -19.75
C ASP A 301 8.11 1.85 -18.81
N LEU A 302 7.33 1.88 -17.72
CA LEU A 302 7.28 0.86 -16.68
C LEU A 302 5.85 0.38 -16.45
N ASN A 303 5.65 -0.93 -16.38
CA ASN A 303 4.36 -1.52 -16.09
C ASN A 303 4.25 -1.98 -14.62
N CYS A 304 3.29 -1.46 -13.88
CA CYS A 304 2.79 -2.13 -12.68
C CYS A 304 1.77 -3.20 -13.10
N GLY A 305 2.17 -4.46 -13.00
CA GLY A 305 1.44 -5.61 -13.50
C GLY A 305 2.28 -6.47 -14.44
N ASN A 306 1.64 -7.34 -15.18
CA ASN A 306 2.31 -8.37 -16.03
C ASN A 306 2.14 -8.19 -17.52
N TYR A 307 1.44 -7.14 -17.99
CA TYR A 307 1.10 -7.01 -19.41
C TYR A 307 2.31 -6.78 -20.33
N TYR A 308 3.41 -6.21 -19.83
CA TYR A 308 4.62 -6.05 -20.65
C TYR A 308 5.34 -7.37 -20.97
N GLN A 309 4.97 -8.50 -20.37
CA GLN A 309 5.39 -9.82 -20.85
C GLN A 309 4.94 -10.10 -22.31
N HIS A 310 3.86 -9.47 -22.77
CA HIS A 310 3.36 -9.59 -24.16
C HIS A 310 4.19 -8.80 -25.17
N LEU A 311 5.12 -7.94 -24.74
CA LEU A 311 5.95 -7.12 -25.65
C LEU A 311 6.84 -7.95 -26.57
N LEU A 312 7.32 -9.13 -26.14
CA LEU A 312 8.12 -9.99 -27.00
C LEU A 312 7.32 -10.44 -28.23
N THR A 313 6.09 -10.89 -28.00
CA THR A 313 5.16 -11.27 -29.08
C THR A 313 4.74 -10.04 -29.90
N ALA A 314 4.55 -8.88 -29.26
CA ALA A 314 4.22 -7.63 -29.95
C ALA A 314 5.33 -7.20 -30.94
N VAL A 315 6.61 -7.36 -30.57
CA VAL A 315 7.74 -7.12 -31.49
C VAL A 315 7.74 -8.12 -32.66
N GLN A 316 7.53 -9.40 -32.35
CA GLN A 316 7.47 -10.46 -33.41
C GLN A 316 6.34 -10.24 -34.40
N ARG A 317 5.20 -9.70 -33.95
CA ARG A 317 4.05 -9.35 -34.80
C ARG A 317 4.18 -7.99 -35.47
N GLY A 318 5.24 -7.22 -35.19
CA GLY A 318 5.46 -5.89 -35.76
C GLY A 318 4.58 -4.77 -35.21
N TYR A 319 3.90 -5.01 -34.05
CA TYR A 319 3.13 -3.97 -33.39
C TYR A 319 4.01 -2.90 -32.77
N ILE A 320 5.26 -3.23 -32.39
CA ILE A 320 6.25 -2.32 -31.82
C ILE A 320 7.66 -2.72 -32.28
N SER A 321 8.60 -1.77 -32.30
CA SER A 321 10.01 -2.04 -32.63
C SER A 321 10.86 -2.16 -31.35
N GLU A 322 12.01 -2.88 -31.45
CA GLU A 322 13.00 -2.93 -30.38
C GLU A 322 13.53 -1.53 -30.02
N ARG A 323 13.59 -0.61 -30.99
CA ARG A 323 13.98 0.79 -30.74
C ARG A 323 13.04 1.51 -29.77
N ASP A 324 11.76 1.18 -29.78
CA ASP A 324 10.78 1.74 -28.83
C ASP A 324 11.02 1.18 -27.43
N ILE A 325 11.37 -0.12 -27.33
CA ILE A 325 11.79 -0.76 -26.07
C ILE A 325 13.07 -0.10 -25.55
N ASP A 326 14.08 0.12 -26.41
CA ASP A 326 15.33 0.77 -26.05
C ASP A 326 15.13 2.17 -25.46
N ARG A 327 14.19 2.94 -26.00
CA ARG A 327 13.87 4.27 -25.50
C ARG A 327 13.33 4.23 -24.08
N SER A 328 12.44 3.30 -23.77
CA SER A 328 11.86 3.14 -22.44
C SER A 328 12.88 2.61 -21.42
N ILE A 329 13.60 1.56 -21.78
CA ILE A 329 14.57 0.94 -20.88
C ILE A 329 15.74 1.89 -20.53
N LYS A 330 16.15 2.76 -21.47
CA LYS A 330 17.15 3.79 -21.20
C LYS A 330 16.71 4.77 -20.12
N ARG A 331 15.44 5.19 -20.10
CA ARG A 331 14.89 6.05 -19.03
C ARG A 331 14.89 5.36 -17.68
N LEU A 332 14.50 4.09 -17.66
CA LEU A 332 14.49 3.30 -16.43
C LEU A 332 15.89 3.09 -15.85
N PHE A 333 16.86 2.71 -16.66
CA PHE A 333 18.24 2.59 -16.17
C PHE A 333 18.84 3.95 -15.77
N LYS A 334 18.55 5.03 -16.51
CA LYS A 334 19.00 6.37 -16.11
C LYS A 334 18.57 6.69 -14.67
N ALA A 335 17.31 6.40 -14.32
CA ALA A 335 16.81 6.57 -12.96
C ALA A 335 17.61 5.73 -11.94
N ARG A 336 17.89 4.46 -12.24
CA ARG A 336 18.70 3.58 -11.36
C ARG A 336 20.15 4.06 -11.21
N PHE A 337 20.76 4.62 -12.27
CA PHE A 337 22.08 5.25 -12.19
C PHE A 337 22.05 6.51 -11.31
N GLN A 338 21.05 7.35 -11.45
CA GLN A 338 20.88 8.56 -10.66
C GLN A 338 20.52 8.28 -9.19
N LEU A 339 20.01 7.09 -8.87
CA LEU A 339 19.88 6.61 -7.49
C LEU A 339 21.20 6.08 -6.89
N GLY A 340 22.28 6.02 -7.70
CA GLY A 340 23.58 5.53 -7.26
C GLY A 340 23.72 4.02 -7.21
N MET A 341 22.81 3.27 -7.85
CA MET A 341 22.76 1.79 -7.73
C MET A 341 23.92 1.06 -8.45
N PHE A 342 24.66 1.76 -9.31
CA PHE A 342 25.78 1.24 -10.09
C PHE A 342 27.12 1.87 -9.70
N ASP A 343 27.13 2.70 -8.67
CA ASP A 343 28.32 3.39 -8.18
C ASP A 343 28.74 2.80 -6.81
N PRO A 344 30.03 2.86 -6.44
CA PRO A 344 30.47 2.48 -5.10
C PRO A 344 29.70 3.26 -4.02
N ALA A 345 29.29 2.59 -2.95
CA ALA A 345 28.46 3.18 -1.91
C ALA A 345 29.08 4.43 -1.27
N GLU A 346 30.42 4.45 -1.15
CA GLU A 346 31.16 5.59 -0.61
C GLU A 346 31.11 6.86 -1.47
N MET A 347 30.75 6.73 -2.74
CA MET A 347 30.55 7.85 -3.66
C MET A 347 29.12 8.42 -3.60
N VAL A 348 28.19 7.68 -3.00
CA VAL A 348 26.76 8.07 -2.93
C VAL A 348 26.47 8.63 -1.54
N PRO A 349 26.31 9.95 -1.37
CA PRO A 349 26.12 10.55 -0.04
C PRO A 349 24.94 9.93 0.73
N TYR A 350 23.86 9.64 0.04
CA TYR A 350 22.66 9.04 0.63
C TYR A 350 22.80 7.56 1.03
N ALA A 351 23.85 6.88 0.58
CA ALA A 351 24.14 5.52 1.00
C ALA A 351 24.77 5.43 2.41
N GLN A 352 25.20 6.57 2.95
CA GLN A 352 25.78 6.67 4.28
C GLN A 352 24.77 6.97 5.38
N ILE A 353 23.47 7.10 5.06
CA ILE A 353 22.40 7.36 6.03
C ILE A 353 22.24 6.13 6.92
N PRO A 354 22.45 6.28 8.26
CA PRO A 354 22.41 5.14 9.18
C PRO A 354 20.96 4.74 9.51
N PHE A 355 20.76 3.45 9.83
CA PHE A 355 19.42 2.90 10.12
C PHE A 355 18.80 3.49 11.40
N GLU A 356 19.60 3.94 12.34
CA GLU A 356 19.17 4.56 13.60
C GLU A 356 18.35 5.85 13.41
N LEU A 357 18.38 6.43 12.22
CA LEU A 357 17.52 7.57 11.87
C LEU A 357 16.08 7.15 11.56
N ASN A 358 15.82 5.86 11.30
CA ASN A 358 14.46 5.38 11.08
C ASN A 358 13.64 5.51 12.36
N ASP A 359 12.54 6.25 12.30
CA ASP A 359 11.62 6.52 13.44
C ASP A 359 12.35 7.04 14.70
N CYS A 360 13.36 7.90 14.52
CA CYS A 360 14.08 8.51 15.62
C CYS A 360 13.23 9.57 16.35
N GLU A 361 13.65 10.01 17.54
CA GLU A 361 12.91 10.98 18.35
C GLU A 361 12.69 12.31 17.60
N ALA A 362 13.70 12.80 16.87
CA ALA A 362 13.58 14.05 16.11
C ALA A 362 12.48 13.94 15.03
N HIS A 363 12.37 12.79 14.37
CA HIS A 363 11.34 12.54 13.36
C HIS A 363 9.94 12.48 13.98
N ARG A 364 9.78 11.84 15.13
CA ARG A 364 8.51 11.81 15.89
C ARG A 364 8.10 13.20 16.39
N GLN A 365 9.05 14.04 16.78
CA GLN A 365 8.77 15.44 17.17
C GLN A 365 8.29 16.26 15.96
N LEU A 366 8.86 16.05 14.78
CA LEU A 366 8.36 16.67 13.54
C LEU A 366 6.94 16.20 13.21
N SER A 367 6.64 14.89 13.41
CA SER A 367 5.28 14.37 13.22
C SER A 367 4.28 15.02 14.19
N LEU A 368 4.66 15.20 15.47
CA LEU A 368 3.85 15.91 16.44
C LEU A 368 3.61 17.37 16.02
N ARG A 369 4.64 18.08 15.56
CA ARG A 369 4.52 19.45 15.04
C ARG A 369 3.58 19.50 13.83
N ALA A 370 3.72 18.58 12.88
CA ALA A 370 2.86 18.48 11.71
C ALA A 370 1.39 18.23 12.11
N ALA A 371 1.16 17.34 13.08
CA ALA A 371 -0.18 17.11 13.62
C ALA A 371 -0.78 18.34 14.29
N GLN A 372 0.00 19.09 15.04
CA GLN A 372 -0.46 20.32 15.70
C GLN A 372 -0.81 21.42 14.66
N GLU A 373 0.00 21.59 13.62
CA GLU A 373 -0.25 22.56 12.57
C GLU A 373 -1.41 22.15 11.64
N SER A 374 -1.74 20.84 11.55
CA SER A 374 -2.84 20.35 10.70
C SER A 374 -4.23 20.51 11.32
N ILE A 375 -4.33 20.78 12.63
CA ILE A 375 -5.62 20.93 13.32
C ILE A 375 -6.22 22.30 13.00
N VAL A 376 -7.45 22.32 12.45
CA VAL A 376 -8.16 23.53 12.08
C VAL A 376 -9.26 23.82 13.10
N LEU A 377 -9.24 25.01 13.71
CA LEU A 377 -10.30 25.48 14.60
C LEU A 377 -11.49 26.01 13.78
N LEU A 378 -12.52 25.21 13.59
CA LEU A 378 -13.70 25.58 12.81
C LEU A 378 -14.70 26.44 13.58
N LYS A 379 -14.78 26.25 14.90
CA LYS A 379 -15.78 26.93 15.75
C LYS A 379 -15.28 27.01 17.20
N ASN A 380 -15.42 28.18 17.84
CA ASN A 380 -15.13 28.38 19.26
C ASN A 380 -16.10 29.42 19.84
N GLU A 381 -17.36 28.99 20.08
CA GLU A 381 -18.38 29.83 20.67
C GLU A 381 -18.13 30.04 22.15
N ASN A 382 -18.39 31.26 22.62
CA ASN A 382 -18.22 31.67 24.01
C ASN A 382 -16.80 31.45 24.60
N GLY A 383 -15.79 31.25 23.75
CA GLY A 383 -14.40 31.04 24.20
C GLY A 383 -14.23 29.74 25.00
N LEU A 384 -14.96 28.69 24.68
CA LEU A 384 -14.85 27.39 25.36
C LEU A 384 -13.41 26.81 25.24
N LEU A 385 -12.77 26.99 24.11
CA LEU A 385 -11.40 26.58 23.88
C LEU A 385 -10.42 27.77 24.06
N PRO A 386 -9.24 27.54 24.65
CA PRO A 386 -8.72 26.26 25.18
C PRO A 386 -9.39 25.88 26.50
N LEU A 387 -9.63 24.57 26.69
CA LEU A 387 -10.18 24.06 27.94
C LEU A 387 -9.23 24.34 29.12
N ASN A 388 -9.81 24.63 30.31
CA ASN A 388 -9.03 24.72 31.55
C ASN A 388 -8.46 23.33 31.87
N LYS A 389 -7.14 23.25 32.12
CA LYS A 389 -6.46 21.99 32.49
C LYS A 389 -6.86 21.43 33.84
N ASN A 390 -7.49 22.24 34.68
CA ASN A 390 -7.92 21.89 36.05
C ASN A 390 -9.41 21.51 36.14
N VAL A 391 -10.06 21.20 34.98
CA VAL A 391 -11.41 20.63 35.00
C VAL A 391 -11.43 19.36 35.86
N THR A 392 -12.53 19.11 36.58
CA THR A 392 -12.63 17.97 37.49
C THR A 392 -12.81 16.65 36.76
N SER A 393 -13.58 16.66 35.67
CA SER A 393 -13.87 15.46 34.88
C SER A 393 -14.10 15.78 33.41
N ILE A 394 -13.61 14.88 32.54
CA ILE A 394 -13.79 14.92 31.10
C ILE A 394 -14.34 13.57 30.63
N ALA A 395 -15.44 13.57 29.87
CA ALA A 395 -15.89 12.41 29.12
C ALA A 395 -15.32 12.49 27.72
N VAL A 396 -14.44 11.58 27.33
CA VAL A 396 -13.96 11.42 25.95
C VAL A 396 -14.79 10.31 25.30
N ILE A 397 -15.57 10.66 24.30
CA ILE A 397 -16.57 9.77 23.71
C ILE A 397 -16.38 9.75 22.20
N GLY A 398 -16.59 8.61 21.57
CA GLY A 398 -16.61 8.49 20.11
C GLY A 398 -15.70 7.40 19.57
N PRO A 399 -15.99 6.90 18.35
CA PRO A 399 -15.31 5.75 17.78
C PRO A 399 -13.82 5.99 17.49
N ASN A 400 -13.44 7.23 17.20
CA ASN A 400 -12.04 7.57 16.88
C ASN A 400 -11.22 7.99 18.10
N ALA A 401 -11.81 8.03 19.30
CA ALA A 401 -11.15 8.58 20.48
C ALA A 401 -9.94 7.76 20.94
N ASN A 402 -10.00 6.44 20.85
CA ASN A 402 -8.95 5.51 21.29
C ASN A 402 -8.61 4.45 20.25
N ASP A 403 -8.61 4.83 19.02
CA ASP A 403 -8.26 3.97 17.90
C ASP A 403 -6.94 4.40 17.27
N VAL A 404 -6.02 3.44 17.06
CA VAL A 404 -4.71 3.70 16.43
C VAL A 404 -4.82 3.63 14.92
N GLU A 405 -5.69 2.78 14.37
CA GLU A 405 -5.80 2.58 12.93
C GLU A 405 -6.34 3.84 12.23
N VAL A 406 -7.20 4.60 12.90
CA VAL A 406 -7.71 5.87 12.35
C VAL A 406 -6.60 6.90 12.10
N LEU A 407 -5.46 6.77 12.78
CA LEU A 407 -4.30 7.65 12.60
C LEU A 407 -3.48 7.30 11.35
N LEU A 408 -3.68 6.12 10.76
CA LEU A 408 -2.76 5.56 9.78
C LEU A 408 -3.17 5.90 8.34
N GLY A 409 -4.45 5.82 7.98
CA GLY A 409 -4.89 6.00 6.59
C GLY A 409 -4.37 4.90 5.64
N ASN A 410 -4.41 5.16 4.33
CA ASN A 410 -3.84 4.26 3.34
C ASN A 410 -2.32 4.49 3.19
N TYR A 411 -1.60 3.47 2.74
CA TYR A 411 -0.15 3.50 2.48
C TYR A 411 0.67 4.04 3.67
N ASN A 412 0.48 3.42 4.84
CA ASN A 412 1.15 3.77 6.08
C ASN A 412 2.28 2.79 6.44
N GLY A 413 3.25 3.27 7.22
CA GLY A 413 4.17 2.47 8.02
C GLY A 413 3.57 2.11 9.39
N THR A 414 4.33 1.40 10.21
CA THR A 414 3.94 1.10 11.59
C THR A 414 4.62 2.10 12.53
N PRO A 415 3.87 3.00 13.20
CA PRO A 415 4.47 3.92 14.16
C PRO A 415 4.89 3.17 15.42
N SER A 416 6.09 3.45 15.97
CA SER A 416 6.55 2.78 17.18
C SER A 416 5.88 3.30 18.45
N LYS A 417 5.39 4.55 18.42
CA LYS A 417 4.78 5.23 19.58
C LYS A 417 3.54 6.02 19.15
N PRO A 418 2.47 5.35 18.68
CA PRO A 418 1.24 6.05 18.35
C PRO A 418 0.60 6.66 19.59
N VAL A 419 -0.02 7.83 19.45
CA VAL A 419 -0.74 8.51 20.51
C VAL A 419 -2.17 8.78 20.04
N THR A 420 -3.14 8.11 20.65
CA THR A 420 -4.56 8.35 20.37
C THR A 420 -5.02 9.67 21.01
N VAL A 421 -6.16 10.20 20.55
CA VAL A 421 -6.75 11.43 21.13
C VAL A 421 -6.97 11.27 22.62
N LEU A 422 -7.52 10.14 23.07
CA LEU A 422 -7.71 9.83 24.49
C LEU A 422 -6.39 9.86 25.28
N GLN A 423 -5.34 9.23 24.74
CA GLN A 423 -4.03 9.21 25.38
C GLN A 423 -3.43 10.61 25.48
N GLY A 424 -3.51 11.40 24.38
CA GLY A 424 -3.04 12.78 24.34
C GLY A 424 -3.73 13.67 25.38
N ILE A 425 -5.06 13.53 25.52
CA ILE A 425 -5.83 14.25 26.56
C ILE A 425 -5.36 13.85 27.96
N LYS A 426 -5.25 12.55 28.25
CA LYS A 426 -4.78 12.04 29.56
C LYS A 426 -3.39 12.56 29.94
N GLN A 427 -2.50 12.70 28.96
CA GLN A 427 -1.15 13.22 29.16
C GLN A 427 -1.12 14.75 29.40
N LYS A 428 -2.15 15.48 28.95
CA LYS A 428 -2.18 16.94 28.93
C LYS A 428 -2.87 17.57 30.14
N VAL A 429 -3.84 16.90 30.74
CA VAL A 429 -4.64 17.40 31.85
C VAL A 429 -3.92 17.26 33.18
N ALA A 430 -4.41 17.96 34.24
CA ALA A 430 -3.87 17.83 35.60
C ALA A 430 -4.09 16.40 36.14
N ALA A 431 -3.20 15.94 37.00
CA ALA A 431 -3.32 14.62 37.64
C ALA A 431 -4.61 14.42 38.46
N SER A 432 -5.25 15.51 38.88
CA SER A 432 -6.53 15.50 39.60
C SER A 432 -7.74 15.38 38.67
N THR A 433 -7.60 15.60 37.37
CA THR A 433 -8.70 15.51 36.38
C THR A 433 -9.02 14.06 36.10
N GLN A 434 -10.28 13.68 36.28
CA GLN A 434 -10.77 12.35 35.92
C GLN A 434 -11.10 12.33 34.41
N VAL A 435 -10.43 11.47 33.68
CA VAL A 435 -10.69 11.27 32.23
C VAL A 435 -11.36 9.93 32.01
N HIS A 436 -12.64 9.98 31.68
CA HIS A 436 -13.47 8.82 31.39
C HIS A 436 -13.52 8.58 29.89
N TYR A 437 -13.71 7.34 29.50
CA TYR A 437 -13.82 6.96 28.09
C TYR A 437 -15.00 6.02 27.88
N ASN A 438 -15.73 6.26 26.79
CA ASN A 438 -16.69 5.31 26.23
C ASN A 438 -16.71 5.49 24.72
N LYS A 439 -16.77 4.40 23.95
CA LYS A 439 -16.83 4.45 22.49
C LYS A 439 -18.15 5.08 21.99
N GLY A 440 -19.24 4.80 22.68
CA GLY A 440 -20.58 5.33 22.43
C GLY A 440 -21.28 4.78 21.20
N CYS A 441 -20.59 4.61 20.10
CA CYS A 441 -21.12 3.99 18.88
C CYS A 441 -19.99 3.49 17.98
N ASP A 442 -20.34 2.68 16.99
CA ASP A 442 -19.45 2.34 15.89
C ASP A 442 -19.36 3.49 14.85
N TRP A 443 -18.47 3.37 13.88
CA TRP A 443 -18.31 4.36 12.81
C TRP A 443 -19.59 4.49 11.96
N VAL A 444 -20.22 3.35 11.66
CA VAL A 444 -21.53 3.26 10.99
C VAL A 444 -22.42 2.30 11.79
N TYR A 445 -23.74 2.41 11.63
CA TYR A 445 -24.61 1.42 12.25
C TYR A 445 -24.45 0.09 11.50
N PRO A 446 -23.94 -0.95 12.14
CA PRO A 446 -23.70 -2.21 11.46
C PRO A 446 -25.03 -2.86 11.04
N SER A 447 -25.11 -3.36 9.82
CA SER A 447 -26.29 -4.06 9.32
C SER A 447 -26.43 -5.45 9.98
N LYS A 448 -25.33 -6.05 10.37
CA LYS A 448 -25.22 -7.33 11.08
C LYS A 448 -23.93 -7.38 11.90
N PRO A 449 -23.89 -8.21 12.97
CA PRO A 449 -22.62 -8.47 13.65
C PRO A 449 -21.64 -9.23 12.73
N GLU A 450 -20.35 -9.10 13.03
CA GLU A 450 -19.35 -10.01 12.46
C GLU A 450 -19.61 -11.44 12.93
N LEU A 451 -19.19 -12.40 12.11
CA LEU A 451 -19.28 -13.81 12.49
C LEU A 451 -18.31 -14.10 13.63
N ASN A 452 -18.80 -14.74 14.68
CA ASN A 452 -17.92 -15.26 15.73
C ASN A 452 -17.15 -16.50 15.20
N PRO A 453 -15.85 -16.63 15.45
CA PRO A 453 -15.11 -17.83 15.08
C PRO A 453 -15.80 -19.08 15.62
N VAL A 454 -15.91 -20.13 14.79
CA VAL A 454 -16.45 -21.42 15.23
C VAL A 454 -15.45 -22.01 16.24
N PRO A 455 -15.86 -22.30 17.49
CA PRO A 455 -14.93 -22.76 18.51
C PRO A 455 -14.47 -24.21 18.26
N ALA A 456 -13.27 -24.53 18.74
CA ALA A 456 -12.68 -25.87 18.65
C ALA A 456 -13.63 -27.01 19.10
N SER A 457 -14.46 -26.77 20.11
CA SER A 457 -15.43 -27.73 20.63
C SER A 457 -16.56 -28.12 19.67
N ALA A 458 -16.73 -27.32 18.59
CA ALA A 458 -17.72 -27.62 17.54
C ALA A 458 -17.15 -28.52 16.43
N PHE A 459 -15.82 -28.74 16.42
CA PHE A 459 -15.18 -29.56 15.41
C PHE A 459 -14.85 -30.95 15.90
N LYS A 460 -14.93 -31.91 15.00
CA LYS A 460 -14.38 -33.25 15.16
C LYS A 460 -13.49 -33.58 13.96
N PRO A 461 -12.38 -34.27 14.19
CA PRO A 461 -11.49 -34.68 13.11
C PRO A 461 -12.17 -35.78 12.24
N PRO A 462 -11.68 -35.99 11.00
CA PRO A 462 -12.18 -37.08 10.17
C PRO A 462 -11.91 -38.46 10.80
N GLU A 463 -12.68 -39.48 10.38
CA GLU A 463 -12.49 -40.85 10.83
C GLU A 463 -11.04 -41.34 10.66
N GLY A 464 -10.55 -42.14 11.59
CA GLY A 464 -9.15 -42.62 11.59
C GLY A 464 -8.12 -41.62 12.19
N SER A 465 -8.60 -40.59 12.89
CA SER A 465 -7.75 -39.58 13.52
C SER A 465 -7.82 -39.64 15.07
N GLU A 466 -7.79 -40.84 15.64
CA GLU A 466 -7.98 -41.06 17.09
C GLU A 466 -6.95 -40.25 17.91
N GLY A 467 -7.45 -39.54 18.93
CA GLY A 467 -6.64 -38.72 19.83
C GLY A 467 -6.24 -37.35 19.27
N ARG A 468 -6.79 -36.97 18.13
CA ARG A 468 -6.65 -35.60 17.55
C ARG A 468 -7.90 -34.78 17.84
N SER A 469 -7.74 -33.45 17.82
CA SER A 469 -8.83 -32.46 17.87
C SER A 469 -8.78 -31.57 16.64
N GLY A 470 -9.86 -30.83 16.38
CA GLY A 470 -9.93 -29.87 15.26
C GLY A 470 -10.18 -30.50 13.91
N LEU A 471 -9.94 -29.74 12.85
CA LEU A 471 -10.06 -30.15 11.46
C LEU A 471 -8.70 -30.56 10.90
N ARG A 472 -8.67 -31.60 10.05
CA ARG A 472 -7.45 -31.99 9.34
C ARG A 472 -7.19 -31.01 8.19
N GLY A 473 -6.13 -30.22 8.28
CA GLY A 473 -5.65 -29.28 7.27
C GLY A 473 -4.57 -29.91 6.38
N GLU A 474 -4.79 -29.87 5.07
CA GLU A 474 -3.84 -30.24 4.02
C GLU A 474 -3.39 -28.99 3.31
N TYR A 475 -2.10 -28.68 3.36
CA TYR A 475 -1.51 -27.45 2.87
C TYR A 475 -0.69 -27.71 1.61
N PHE A 476 -0.99 -27.01 0.51
CA PHE A 476 -0.40 -27.20 -0.81
C PHE A 476 0.37 -25.96 -1.27
N ASP A 477 1.52 -26.15 -1.91
CA ASP A 477 2.36 -25.07 -2.45
C ASP A 477 1.92 -24.63 -3.88
N ASN A 478 0.62 -24.66 -4.12
CA ASN A 478 -0.06 -24.18 -5.32
C ASN A 478 -1.49 -23.74 -4.99
N MET A 479 -2.15 -22.99 -5.88
CA MET A 479 -3.50 -22.44 -5.64
C MET A 479 -4.65 -23.40 -5.98
N ASN A 480 -4.36 -24.61 -6.49
CA ASN A 480 -5.36 -25.48 -7.10
C ASN A 480 -5.68 -26.73 -6.24
N LEU A 481 -5.07 -26.87 -5.05
CA LEU A 481 -5.19 -28.05 -4.18
C LEU A 481 -4.70 -29.35 -4.87
N GLU A 482 -3.70 -29.23 -5.75
CA GLU A 482 -3.19 -30.35 -6.57
C GLU A 482 -1.92 -30.98 -5.98
N GLY A 483 -1.77 -32.30 -6.23
CA GLY A 483 -0.61 -33.08 -5.79
C GLY A 483 -0.69 -33.51 -4.33
N GLU A 484 0.47 -33.87 -3.76
CA GLU A 484 0.57 -34.22 -2.34
C GLU A 484 0.71 -32.96 -1.51
N PRO A 485 0.02 -32.86 -0.36
CA PRO A 485 0.19 -31.74 0.55
C PRO A 485 1.60 -31.75 1.14
N ILE A 486 2.26 -30.58 1.21
CA ILE A 486 3.59 -30.45 1.82
C ILE A 486 3.54 -30.34 3.34
N LEU A 487 2.38 -29.99 3.91
CA LEU A 487 2.13 -29.97 5.34
C LEU A 487 0.74 -30.54 5.63
N VAL A 488 0.66 -31.44 6.60
CA VAL A 488 -0.61 -31.93 7.14
C VAL A 488 -0.60 -31.74 8.65
N GLN A 489 -1.57 -30.98 9.15
CA GLN A 489 -1.72 -30.72 10.58
C GLN A 489 -3.21 -30.72 10.98
N PHE A 490 -3.47 -30.61 12.27
CA PHE A 490 -4.82 -30.42 12.78
C PHE A 490 -4.95 -29.03 13.35
N ASP A 491 -5.92 -28.27 12.85
CA ASP A 491 -6.18 -26.91 13.27
C ASP A 491 -7.44 -26.91 14.17
N ASP A 492 -7.28 -26.53 15.42
CA ASP A 492 -8.36 -26.54 16.42
C ASP A 492 -9.47 -25.53 16.09
N ALA A 493 -9.12 -24.44 15.40
CA ALA A 493 -10.05 -23.44 14.88
C ALA A 493 -9.53 -22.91 13.54
N ILE A 494 -10.44 -22.57 12.65
CA ILE A 494 -10.11 -21.85 11.41
C ILE A 494 -10.34 -20.36 11.68
N ASP A 495 -9.34 -19.73 12.26
CA ASP A 495 -9.24 -18.29 12.52
C ASP A 495 -7.77 -17.92 12.34
N LEU A 496 -7.33 -17.96 11.08
CA LEU A 496 -5.93 -17.91 10.68
C LEU A 496 -5.64 -16.62 9.92
N ASN A 497 -4.68 -15.88 10.43
CA ASN A 497 -4.18 -14.67 9.79
C ASN A 497 -2.65 -14.73 9.71
N TRP A 498 -2.17 -15.22 8.59
CA TRP A 498 -0.72 -15.34 8.35
C TRP A 498 -0.07 -14.00 7.98
N LYS A 499 -0.87 -13.01 7.59
CA LYS A 499 -0.39 -11.71 7.06
C LYS A 499 0.52 -11.96 5.85
N VAL A 500 1.81 -11.62 6.01
CA VAL A 500 2.84 -11.82 4.99
C VAL A 500 3.79 -12.99 5.32
N ASN A 501 3.40 -13.88 6.23
CA ASN A 501 4.21 -15.04 6.60
C ASN A 501 3.64 -16.31 5.92
N PRO A 502 4.46 -17.31 5.60
CA PRO A 502 3.96 -18.60 5.12
C PRO A 502 3.25 -19.37 6.24
N PRO A 503 2.27 -20.24 5.90
CA PRO A 503 1.59 -21.10 6.86
C PRO A 503 2.51 -22.10 7.59
N GLY A 504 3.65 -22.42 7.01
CA GLY A 504 4.66 -23.31 7.56
C GLY A 504 6.05 -23.06 6.98
N PRO A 505 7.11 -23.56 7.62
CA PRO A 505 8.49 -23.21 7.27
C PRO A 505 8.94 -23.69 5.88
N GLU A 506 8.26 -24.66 5.31
CA GLU A 506 8.56 -25.21 3.97
C GLU A 506 7.62 -24.69 2.89
N MET A 507 6.67 -23.80 3.26
CA MET A 507 5.66 -23.25 2.35
C MET A 507 6.07 -21.91 1.78
N LYS A 508 5.57 -21.62 0.58
CA LYS A 508 5.65 -20.27 0.01
C LYS A 508 4.77 -19.29 0.79
N GLN A 509 5.17 -18.04 0.78
CA GLN A 509 4.40 -16.94 1.33
C GLN A 509 3.15 -16.64 0.49
N GLU A 510 3.24 -16.81 -0.81
CA GLU A 510 2.19 -16.54 -1.80
C GLU A 510 1.92 -17.78 -2.67
N HIS A 511 0.76 -17.83 -3.31
CA HIS A 511 0.37 -18.90 -4.23
C HIS A 511 0.26 -20.28 -3.58
N PHE A 512 -0.40 -20.35 -2.42
CA PHE A 512 -0.67 -21.59 -1.72
C PHE A 512 -2.17 -21.85 -1.56
N SER A 513 -2.54 -23.07 -1.17
CA SER A 513 -3.93 -23.43 -0.86
C SER A 513 -4.01 -24.39 0.32
N VAL A 514 -5.18 -24.44 0.94
CA VAL A 514 -5.42 -25.32 2.10
C VAL A 514 -6.80 -25.96 1.97
N ARG A 515 -6.89 -27.26 2.33
CA ARG A 515 -8.14 -27.97 2.47
C ARG A 515 -8.28 -28.47 3.91
N TRP A 516 -9.32 -28.03 4.59
CA TRP A 516 -9.69 -28.58 5.89
C TRP A 516 -10.84 -29.56 5.76
N THR A 517 -10.74 -30.68 6.47
CA THR A 517 -11.76 -31.73 6.50
C THR A 517 -12.03 -32.23 7.92
N GLY A 518 -13.26 -32.60 8.17
CA GLY A 518 -13.73 -33.14 9.47
C GLY A 518 -15.23 -32.98 9.58
N PHE A 519 -15.71 -32.78 10.80
CA PHE A 519 -17.14 -32.64 11.07
C PHE A 519 -17.42 -31.39 11.91
N LEU A 520 -18.54 -30.74 11.62
CA LEU A 520 -19.12 -29.64 12.38
C LEU A 520 -20.29 -30.18 13.22
N THR A 521 -20.36 -29.82 14.49
CA THR A 521 -21.49 -30.08 15.38
C THR A 521 -21.98 -28.80 16.02
N VAL A 522 -23.29 -28.72 16.28
CA VAL A 522 -23.89 -27.55 16.93
C VAL A 522 -24.59 -27.94 18.23
N PRO A 523 -24.60 -27.08 19.26
CA PRO A 523 -25.19 -27.41 20.56
C PRO A 523 -26.71 -27.29 20.58
N GLN A 524 -27.31 -26.61 19.61
CA GLN A 524 -28.77 -26.36 19.57
C GLN A 524 -29.29 -26.49 18.15
N SER A 525 -30.44 -27.14 17.97
CA SER A 525 -31.14 -27.17 16.69
C SER A 525 -31.78 -25.80 16.39
N ALA A 526 -31.27 -25.11 15.40
CA ALA A 526 -31.76 -23.76 15.06
C ALA A 526 -31.22 -23.27 13.70
N GLN A 527 -31.67 -22.10 13.30
CA GLN A 527 -31.10 -21.34 12.18
C GLN A 527 -29.80 -20.69 12.64
N TYR A 528 -28.70 -20.98 11.93
CA TYR A 528 -27.40 -20.35 12.08
C TYR A 528 -27.12 -19.48 10.85
N GLU A 529 -26.36 -18.42 10.99
CA GLU A 529 -25.65 -17.82 9.88
C GLU A 529 -24.24 -18.38 9.90
N LEU A 530 -23.86 -19.14 8.88
CA LEU A 530 -22.55 -19.77 8.76
C LEU A 530 -21.80 -19.13 7.60
N GLY A 531 -20.51 -18.82 7.78
CA GLY A 531 -19.77 -18.14 6.73
C GLY A 531 -18.27 -18.19 6.89
N VAL A 532 -17.59 -17.64 5.88
CA VAL A 532 -16.13 -17.57 5.83
C VAL A 532 -15.73 -16.14 5.52
N ARG A 533 -14.81 -15.60 6.31
CA ARG A 533 -14.06 -14.38 5.98
C ARG A 533 -12.72 -14.81 5.41
N SER A 534 -12.37 -14.33 4.23
CA SER A 534 -11.12 -14.72 3.56
C SER A 534 -10.49 -13.60 2.75
N ASP A 535 -9.20 -13.75 2.51
CA ASP A 535 -8.33 -13.09 1.55
C ASP A 535 -7.47 -14.20 0.94
N ASP A 536 -7.69 -14.75 -0.19
CA ASP A 536 -8.52 -14.72 -1.35
C ASP A 536 -9.68 -15.76 -1.32
N GLY A 537 -9.69 -16.70 -2.27
CA GLY A 537 -10.81 -17.57 -2.61
C GLY A 537 -11.14 -18.68 -1.64
N VAL A 538 -12.44 -18.95 -1.46
CA VAL A 538 -12.96 -20.00 -0.58
C VAL A 538 -14.09 -20.82 -1.21
N ARG A 539 -14.21 -22.08 -0.75
CA ARG A 539 -15.37 -22.94 -0.95
C ARG A 539 -15.66 -23.66 0.35
N LEU A 540 -16.89 -23.59 0.80
CA LEU A 540 -17.38 -24.33 1.98
C LEU A 540 -18.40 -25.36 1.55
N TYR A 541 -18.17 -26.60 1.98
CA TYR A 541 -19.07 -27.74 1.73
C TYR A 541 -19.57 -28.28 3.05
N LEU A 542 -20.87 -28.63 3.08
CA LEU A 542 -21.50 -29.36 4.16
C LEU A 542 -22.19 -30.61 3.58
N ASP A 543 -21.91 -31.78 4.18
CA ASP A 543 -22.42 -33.08 3.71
C ASP A 543 -22.17 -33.28 2.19
N ASP A 544 -20.96 -32.92 1.73
CA ASP A 544 -20.49 -32.93 0.34
C ASP A 544 -21.25 -31.99 -0.62
N GLN A 545 -22.18 -31.20 -0.14
CA GLN A 545 -22.87 -30.16 -0.93
C GLN A 545 -22.16 -28.81 -0.80
N LEU A 546 -21.93 -28.13 -1.93
CA LEU A 546 -21.39 -26.79 -1.94
C LEU A 546 -22.38 -25.85 -1.26
N PHE A 547 -21.95 -25.21 -0.16
CA PHE A 547 -22.76 -24.29 0.61
C PHE A 547 -22.41 -22.83 0.26
N LEU A 548 -21.11 -22.48 0.21
CA LEU A 548 -20.63 -21.16 -0.17
C LEU A 548 -19.46 -21.28 -1.16
N GLU A 549 -19.42 -20.40 -2.14
CA GLU A 549 -18.29 -20.29 -3.08
C GLU A 549 -17.99 -18.84 -3.43
N ASP A 550 -16.73 -18.49 -3.30
CA ASP A 550 -16.10 -17.32 -3.88
C ASP A 550 -14.67 -17.68 -4.27
N TRP A 551 -14.51 -18.23 -5.46
CA TRP A 551 -13.20 -18.70 -5.95
C TRP A 551 -12.56 -17.64 -6.85
N THR A 552 -12.39 -16.40 -6.28
CA THR A 552 -11.82 -15.24 -6.96
C THR A 552 -10.75 -14.57 -6.11
N ASN A 553 -9.83 -13.81 -6.74
CA ASN A 553 -8.89 -12.98 -5.99
C ASN A 553 -9.62 -11.74 -5.47
N HIS A 554 -9.54 -11.47 -4.18
CA HIS A 554 -10.19 -10.33 -3.54
C HIS A 554 -9.52 -9.97 -2.20
N PRO A 555 -9.59 -8.70 -1.78
CA PRO A 555 -9.22 -8.31 -0.42
C PRO A 555 -10.15 -8.97 0.62
N PRO A 556 -9.82 -8.91 1.92
CA PRO A 556 -10.61 -9.54 2.97
C PRO A 556 -12.10 -9.20 2.88
N ARG A 557 -12.94 -10.23 2.73
CA ARG A 557 -14.41 -10.10 2.75
C ARG A 557 -15.07 -11.30 3.40
N THR A 558 -16.31 -11.13 3.85
CA THR A 558 -17.10 -12.19 4.48
C THR A 558 -18.21 -12.65 3.54
N LEU A 559 -18.25 -13.95 3.28
CA LEU A 559 -19.35 -14.63 2.59
C LEU A 559 -20.09 -15.47 3.61
N SER A 560 -21.42 -15.32 3.74
CA SER A 560 -22.22 -16.07 4.69
C SER A 560 -23.63 -16.32 4.17
N ASP A 561 -24.27 -17.38 4.62
CA ASP A 561 -25.67 -17.67 4.37
C ASP A 561 -26.32 -18.36 5.59
N SER A 562 -27.64 -18.34 5.61
CA SER A 562 -28.44 -18.94 6.67
C SER A 562 -28.65 -20.43 6.44
N ILE A 563 -28.44 -21.23 7.48
CA ILE A 563 -28.63 -22.68 7.43
C ILE A 563 -29.27 -23.20 8.72
N TYR A 564 -30.24 -24.14 8.59
CA TYR A 564 -30.76 -24.85 9.74
C TYR A 564 -29.86 -26.05 10.08
N LEU A 565 -29.34 -26.06 11.30
CA LEU A 565 -28.49 -27.13 11.81
C LEU A 565 -29.17 -27.81 13.02
N GLU A 566 -29.09 -29.15 13.05
CA GLU A 566 -29.67 -29.98 14.13
C GLU A 566 -28.62 -30.22 15.21
N ALA A 567 -29.04 -30.11 16.48
CA ALA A 567 -28.15 -30.35 17.62
C ALA A 567 -27.59 -31.78 17.61
N ASN A 568 -26.31 -31.92 17.94
CA ASN A 568 -25.58 -33.17 18.05
C ASN A 568 -25.49 -33.99 16.75
N ARG A 569 -25.96 -33.50 15.63
CA ARG A 569 -25.71 -34.10 14.32
C ARG A 569 -24.30 -33.70 13.86
N GLU A 570 -23.56 -34.66 13.33
CA GLU A 570 -22.28 -34.44 12.67
C GLU A 570 -22.51 -34.08 11.20
N TYR A 571 -22.14 -32.88 10.81
CA TYR A 571 -22.15 -32.42 9.42
C TYR A 571 -20.76 -32.58 8.86
N LYS A 572 -20.58 -33.34 7.79
CA LYS A 572 -19.31 -33.47 7.12
C LYS A 572 -18.90 -32.10 6.56
N LEU A 573 -17.79 -31.56 7.05
CA LEU A 573 -17.28 -30.25 6.67
C LEU A 573 -16.04 -30.38 5.83
N ARG A 574 -16.02 -29.65 4.72
CA ARG A 574 -14.82 -29.40 3.91
C ARG A 574 -14.76 -27.91 3.59
N LEU A 575 -13.66 -27.26 3.99
CA LEU A 575 -13.33 -25.89 3.64
C LEU A 575 -12.10 -25.90 2.75
N GLU A 576 -12.20 -25.27 1.58
CA GLU A 576 -11.11 -25.07 0.64
C GLU A 576 -10.80 -23.58 0.56
N TYR A 577 -9.51 -23.22 0.58
CA TYR A 577 -9.02 -21.87 0.55
C TYR A 577 -7.79 -21.80 -0.37
N TYR A 578 -7.65 -20.72 -1.12
CA TYR A 578 -6.37 -20.38 -1.74
C TYR A 578 -5.98 -18.93 -1.45
N HIS A 579 -4.68 -18.69 -1.41
CA HIS A 579 -4.08 -17.38 -1.32
C HIS A 579 -3.26 -17.07 -2.57
N HIS A 580 -3.48 -15.88 -3.16
CA HIS A 580 -2.76 -15.42 -4.34
C HIS A 580 -1.58 -14.54 -3.95
N ARG A 581 -1.80 -13.36 -3.34
CA ARG A 581 -0.73 -12.40 -2.99
C ARG A 581 -1.16 -11.49 -1.83
N GLY A 582 -0.14 -10.97 -1.12
CA GLY A 582 -0.34 -9.96 -0.08
C GLY A 582 -0.60 -10.56 1.30
N GLY A 583 -1.66 -10.11 1.96
CA GLY A 583 -2.06 -10.63 3.27
C GLY A 583 -2.91 -11.88 3.15
N ALA A 584 -2.56 -12.95 3.86
CA ALA A 584 -3.34 -14.21 3.87
C ALA A 584 -4.20 -14.32 5.13
N LEU A 585 -5.51 -14.50 4.92
CA LEU A 585 -6.50 -14.59 6.01
C LEU A 585 -7.60 -15.58 5.65
N VAL A 586 -7.97 -16.45 6.60
CA VAL A 586 -9.20 -17.25 6.52
C VAL A 586 -9.78 -17.49 7.91
N GLN A 587 -11.10 -17.22 8.07
CA GLN A 587 -11.85 -17.44 9.30
C GLN A 587 -13.18 -18.11 8.98
N LEU A 588 -13.42 -19.28 9.54
CA LEU A 588 -14.73 -19.92 9.54
C LEU A 588 -15.51 -19.45 10.77
N GLY A 589 -16.62 -18.81 10.55
CA GLY A 589 -17.40 -18.19 11.60
C GLY A 589 -18.90 -18.47 11.50
N TRP A 590 -19.62 -18.22 12.59
CA TRP A 590 -21.06 -18.33 12.67
C TRP A 590 -21.71 -17.25 13.54
N LEU A 591 -23.02 -17.03 13.35
CA LEU A 591 -23.89 -16.42 14.33
C LEU A 591 -24.88 -17.48 14.83
N ARG A 592 -24.91 -17.66 16.13
CA ARG A 592 -25.84 -18.55 16.81
C ARG A 592 -27.19 -17.84 17.00
N PRO A 593 -28.26 -18.58 17.26
CA PRO A 593 -29.54 -17.99 17.68
C PRO A 593 -29.35 -17.04 18.85
N GLY A 594 -29.86 -15.82 18.73
CA GLY A 594 -29.78 -14.77 19.74
C GLY A 594 -28.49 -13.93 19.72
N ASP A 595 -27.44 -14.31 19.00
CA ASP A 595 -26.21 -13.52 18.89
C ASP A 595 -26.47 -12.15 18.26
N LYS A 596 -27.33 -12.09 17.24
CA LYS A 596 -27.70 -10.84 16.58
C LYS A 596 -28.45 -9.87 17.51
N GLU A 597 -29.44 -10.37 18.24
CA GLU A 597 -30.18 -9.57 19.20
C GLU A 597 -29.32 -9.13 20.39
N ALA A 598 -28.43 -10.00 20.84
CA ALA A 598 -27.47 -9.67 21.92
C ALA A 598 -26.49 -8.58 21.46
N PHE A 599 -26.03 -8.64 20.22
CA PHE A 599 -25.12 -7.64 19.66
C PHE A 599 -25.80 -6.25 19.59
N PHE A 600 -26.99 -6.14 18.98
CA PHE A 600 -27.67 -4.85 18.89
C PHE A 600 -28.04 -4.29 20.27
N ARG A 601 -28.45 -5.13 21.21
CA ARG A 601 -28.69 -4.71 22.60
C ARG A 601 -27.41 -4.18 23.27
N ALA A 602 -26.26 -4.77 22.98
CA ALA A 602 -24.99 -4.30 23.51
C ALA A 602 -24.63 -2.91 22.95
N LEU A 603 -24.85 -2.66 21.65
CA LEU A 603 -24.66 -1.34 21.04
C LEU A 603 -25.57 -0.28 21.64
N ASP A 604 -26.86 -0.59 21.84
CA ASP A 604 -27.80 0.33 22.48
C ASP A 604 -27.38 0.66 23.92
N ASN A 605 -26.92 -0.33 24.68
CA ASN A 605 -26.42 -0.12 26.04
C ASN A 605 -25.16 0.74 26.05
N GLU A 606 -24.21 0.52 25.13
CA GLU A 606 -22.98 1.33 25.03
C GLU A 606 -23.32 2.80 24.73
N PHE A 607 -24.25 3.02 23.80
CA PHE A 607 -24.74 4.36 23.47
C PHE A 607 -25.33 5.06 24.71
N GLN A 608 -26.21 4.38 25.45
CA GLN A 608 -26.85 4.96 26.65
C GLN A 608 -25.80 5.25 27.76
N GLN A 609 -24.87 4.34 27.99
CA GLN A 609 -23.77 4.55 28.95
C GLN A 609 -22.91 5.76 28.58
N ALA A 610 -22.67 6.01 27.29
CA ALA A 610 -21.94 7.18 26.83
C ALA A 610 -22.68 8.49 27.17
N VAL A 611 -23.99 8.52 26.95
CA VAL A 611 -24.84 9.68 27.28
C VAL A 611 -24.89 9.92 28.81
N GLU A 612 -25.02 8.86 29.61
CA GLU A 612 -24.99 8.95 31.09
C GLU A 612 -23.63 9.47 31.58
N LEU A 613 -22.53 8.97 30.99
CA LEU A 613 -21.18 9.42 31.30
C LEU A 613 -20.99 10.91 30.99
N ALA A 614 -21.49 11.36 29.84
CA ALA A 614 -21.48 12.76 29.44
C ALA A 614 -22.24 13.63 30.46
N ALA A 615 -23.44 13.22 30.88
CA ALA A 615 -24.28 13.95 31.82
C ALA A 615 -23.61 14.11 33.19
N GLN A 616 -22.75 13.16 33.62
CA GLN A 616 -22.02 13.18 34.90
C GLN A 616 -20.69 13.94 34.84
N SER A 617 -20.19 14.26 33.63
CA SER A 617 -18.89 14.92 33.43
C SER A 617 -19.02 16.43 33.39
N GLU A 618 -17.94 17.16 33.67
CA GLU A 618 -17.89 18.63 33.58
C GLU A 618 -17.80 19.07 32.11
N VAL A 619 -17.02 18.36 31.29
CA VAL A 619 -16.82 18.64 29.86
C VAL A 619 -16.91 17.33 29.06
N VAL A 620 -17.46 17.41 27.89
CA VAL A 620 -17.54 16.30 26.93
C VAL A 620 -16.67 16.61 25.72
N ILE A 621 -15.85 15.63 25.29
CA ILE A 621 -15.09 15.68 24.04
C ILE A 621 -15.54 14.51 23.20
N MET A 622 -16.29 14.79 22.11
CA MET A 622 -16.68 13.79 21.14
C MET A 622 -15.63 13.73 20.03
N VAL A 623 -15.11 12.54 19.76
CA VAL A 623 -14.13 12.27 18.68
C VAL A 623 -14.79 11.37 17.65
N GLY A 624 -15.26 11.98 16.57
CA GLY A 624 -15.96 11.30 15.49
C GLY A 624 -15.16 11.25 14.19
N GLY A 625 -15.81 10.79 13.12
CA GLY A 625 -15.25 10.79 11.77
C GLY A 625 -15.35 9.44 11.07
N ILE A 626 -14.59 9.29 10.00
CA ILE A 626 -14.57 8.10 9.15
C ILE A 626 -13.34 7.27 9.50
N HIS A 627 -13.47 5.96 9.36
CA HIS A 627 -12.36 5.02 9.57
C HIS A 627 -11.78 4.53 8.24
N PRO A 628 -10.47 4.26 8.12
CA PRO A 628 -9.83 3.77 6.89
C PRO A 628 -10.40 2.45 6.34
N THR A 629 -11.16 1.70 7.14
CA THR A 629 -11.86 0.49 6.68
C THR A 629 -13.17 0.76 5.95
N LEU A 630 -13.63 2.02 5.90
CA LEU A 630 -14.88 2.41 5.27
C LEU A 630 -14.70 3.14 3.93
N GLU A 631 -13.59 3.89 3.79
CA GLU A 631 -13.30 4.62 2.56
C GLU A 631 -11.83 4.44 2.17
N GLY A 632 -11.57 4.37 0.87
CA GLY A 632 -10.23 4.19 0.32
C GLY A 632 -10.22 3.49 -1.03
N GLU A 633 -9.06 2.98 -1.40
CA GLU A 633 -8.78 2.39 -2.70
C GLU A 633 -9.33 0.97 -2.82
N GLU A 634 -10.17 0.71 -3.83
CA GLU A 634 -10.70 -0.62 -4.20
C GLU A 634 -11.26 -1.44 -3.04
N MET A 635 -12.07 -0.81 -2.21
CA MET A 635 -12.60 -1.46 -1.03
C MET A 635 -13.92 -2.18 -1.29
N PHE A 636 -14.08 -3.38 -0.76
CA PHE A 636 -15.36 -4.08 -0.68
C PHE A 636 -16.15 -3.60 0.54
N VAL A 637 -16.62 -2.36 0.50
CA VAL A 637 -17.45 -1.79 1.56
C VAL A 637 -18.88 -1.61 1.03
N ASP A 638 -19.82 -2.25 1.72
CA ASP A 638 -21.25 -2.07 1.55
C ASP A 638 -21.86 -1.78 2.92
N ALA A 639 -21.81 -0.51 3.31
CA ALA A 639 -22.31 -0.02 4.59
C ALA A 639 -23.14 1.25 4.37
N PRO A 640 -24.09 1.58 5.27
CA PRO A 640 -24.88 2.80 5.12
C PRO A 640 -24.03 4.05 4.96
N GLY A 641 -24.10 4.70 3.79
CA GLY A 641 -23.33 5.87 3.44
C GLY A 641 -22.01 5.60 2.70
N PHE A 642 -21.67 4.33 2.40
CA PHE A 642 -20.44 3.91 1.71
C PHE A 642 -20.70 2.83 0.66
N HIS A 643 -19.95 2.87 -0.43
CA HIS A 643 -20.01 1.86 -1.48
C HIS A 643 -18.68 1.80 -2.26
N GLY A 644 -18.08 0.62 -2.35
CA GLY A 644 -16.90 0.37 -3.18
C GLY A 644 -15.67 1.22 -2.86
N GLY A 645 -15.57 1.71 -1.63
CA GLY A 645 -14.49 2.61 -1.18
C GLY A 645 -14.85 4.09 -1.18
N ASP A 646 -15.95 4.50 -1.85
CA ASP A 646 -16.45 5.86 -1.87
C ASP A 646 -17.54 6.09 -0.84
N ARG A 647 -17.71 7.34 -0.41
CA ARG A 647 -18.87 7.80 0.33
C ARG A 647 -20.04 7.99 -0.64
N THR A 648 -21.27 7.65 -0.23
CA THR A 648 -22.49 7.95 -0.98
C THR A 648 -23.19 9.23 -0.47
N ARG A 649 -22.78 9.71 0.72
CA ARG A 649 -23.29 10.92 1.40
C ARG A 649 -22.11 11.68 2.02
N ILE A 650 -22.27 12.99 2.19
CA ILE A 650 -21.26 13.87 2.82
C ILE A 650 -21.53 14.11 4.31
N ASP A 651 -22.70 13.73 4.81
CA ASP A 651 -23.06 13.87 6.22
C ASP A 651 -22.22 12.97 7.11
N LEU A 652 -22.16 13.25 8.40
CA LEU A 652 -21.67 12.28 9.37
C LEU A 652 -22.51 11.00 9.29
N PRO A 653 -21.92 9.82 9.54
CA PRO A 653 -22.68 8.60 9.69
C PRO A 653 -23.81 8.77 10.72
N GLU A 654 -25.01 8.29 10.38
CA GLU A 654 -26.22 8.56 11.15
C GLU A 654 -26.10 8.25 12.65
N ILE A 655 -25.41 7.18 13.00
CA ILE A 655 -25.23 6.79 14.41
C ILE A 655 -24.34 7.79 15.16
N GLN A 656 -23.31 8.34 14.52
CA GLN A 656 -22.45 9.36 15.12
C GLN A 656 -23.20 10.70 15.26
N GLN A 657 -24.05 11.04 14.28
CA GLN A 657 -24.90 12.23 14.39
C GLN A 657 -25.89 12.09 15.55
N LYS A 658 -26.55 10.94 15.68
CA LYS A 658 -27.45 10.66 16.82
C LYS A 658 -26.73 10.76 18.16
N LEU A 659 -25.51 10.24 18.23
CA LEU A 659 -24.70 10.34 19.44
C LEU A 659 -24.36 11.80 19.75
N LEU A 660 -23.93 12.58 18.76
CA LEU A 660 -23.63 14.01 18.92
C LEU A 660 -24.84 14.79 19.43
N GLU A 661 -26.01 14.55 18.87
CA GLU A 661 -27.28 15.19 19.29
C GLU A 661 -27.65 14.82 20.74
N ALA A 662 -27.49 13.55 21.12
CA ALA A 662 -27.76 13.08 22.47
C ALA A 662 -26.77 13.66 23.48
N LEU A 663 -25.47 13.74 23.13
CA LEU A 663 -24.45 14.38 23.96
C LEU A 663 -24.73 15.89 24.13
N TYR A 664 -25.11 16.58 23.04
CA TYR A 664 -25.48 17.99 23.09
C TYR A 664 -26.69 18.24 23.99
N ALA A 665 -27.69 17.35 23.96
CA ALA A 665 -28.88 17.42 24.78
C ALA A 665 -28.61 17.30 26.31
N THR A 666 -27.45 16.81 26.72
CA THR A 666 -27.05 16.80 28.15
C THR A 666 -26.81 18.20 28.71
N GLY A 667 -26.70 19.23 27.87
CA GLY A 667 -26.42 20.61 28.25
C GLY A 667 -25.00 20.86 28.76
N LYS A 668 -24.09 19.89 28.62
CA LYS A 668 -22.67 20.04 29.03
C LYS A 668 -21.86 20.77 27.99
N PRO A 669 -20.81 21.50 28.37
CA PRO A 669 -19.83 22.00 27.39
C PRO A 669 -19.32 20.86 26.52
N LEU A 670 -19.47 20.99 25.19
CA LEU A 670 -19.18 19.94 24.22
C LEU A 670 -18.13 20.43 23.22
N VAL A 671 -17.07 19.67 23.08
CA VAL A 671 -16.05 19.83 22.03
C VAL A 671 -16.21 18.69 21.03
N LEU A 672 -16.33 19.01 19.75
CA LEU A 672 -16.33 18.02 18.67
C LEU A 672 -14.96 18.03 17.96
N VAL A 673 -14.35 16.87 17.86
CA VAL A 673 -13.08 16.59 17.18
C VAL A 673 -13.33 15.65 16.01
#